data_b2ac7b22923cfba69dc367296234eb80
#
_entry.id   b2ac7b22923cfba69dc367296234eb80
#
_cell.length_a   1.000
_cell.length_b   1.000
_cell.length_c   1.000
_cell.angle_alpha   90.00
_cell.angle_beta   90.00
_cell.angle_gamma   90.00
#
_symmetry.space_group_name_H-M   'P 1'
#
loop_
_entity.id
_entity.type
_entity.pdbx_description
1 polymer ?
#
loop_
_entity_poly.entity_id
_entity_poly.type
_entity_poly.pdbx_seq_one_letter_code
_entity_poly.pdbx_strand_id
1 'polypeptide(L)'
;MFKRPLCEMASGLILGILFMRYQKWYLAAVAAGILFGIVWNLWHNTIRNCSEKDSMANARAWMYPAFRVGCFLAFFLAGIFHFAENEAFRQNYMSKLQDGMQVTVQGKLCSKQLKNGQYSYYLDHCYLSIGQEILPCNQILFYQTSDDDSIGQTLIVTGTVELWKSASNDGNFDAKAFYESKKIDFQLKEAIVKNVYGAEDGFGEKIYRLRRKISGVYETCMSASDTGVLSTMTLGEKNLLDAEVKQMYQKAGISHVLAISGLHISVIGMGLYKLLRKIKCSFLTSGVIAGTVIGGYGMMSGLGTSTIRAVLMFFVLLFGQWIGRSYDSLSALGLSAIVILLDNPYLLWYAGFLLSFAAVLGIVAVGQTLIKIKKPFFTFSENFLVSFAIQLATVPLTAYFFYEVPVWSMLINFFVLPIIGVLLFLGLLGGFVGLLSVRVAGILFVPCHWILVFYEKVCRLSVSLPGAVWITGQPDWQKLLLFYLILGAVLFAMKKMKQRRGFVFIGCFMLLAVLHNPVKGFELDVLDVGQGDGMYLHTKEGTNFFFDGGSTDVSKVGTYRMLPFLKAKGVKKIDYWIVSHTDADHISGLKEILQAEYEIDHIVFSKYVLNDEAYQELLALAQTYGTEILKMDCGDIFTDGEAGLRCIFPDQTYKSDDKNALSLVLRYEDQEFSGIFTGDISSAEEQYLVEHKKVGSVTFYKAAHHGSRYSNSRDFLMALSPEITTISCGENNRYGHPGEEALCNIKESGSAVYETMECGRIRIRMENGKPVVEKFLEGR
;
A
#
# COMPACT_ATOMS: atom_id res chain seq x y z
N MET A 1 -6.01 18.50 -23.46
CA MET A 1 -6.61 18.90 -22.19
C MET A 1 -7.45 20.17 -22.35
N PHE A 2 -6.91 21.27 -22.83
CA PHE A 2 -7.57 22.60 -22.91
C PHE A 2 -8.80 22.75 -23.85
N LYS A 3 -9.39 21.66 -24.33
CA LYS A 3 -10.68 21.66 -25.06
C LYS A 3 -11.76 20.85 -24.35
N ARG A 4 -11.51 20.44 -23.09
CA ARG A 4 -12.36 19.51 -22.31
C ARG A 4 -12.74 20.15 -20.97
N PRO A 5 -13.86 20.85 -20.87
CA PRO A 5 -14.25 21.56 -19.62
C PRO A 5 -14.29 20.64 -18.39
N LEU A 6 -14.81 19.41 -18.53
CA LEU A 6 -14.88 18.46 -17.40
C LEU A 6 -13.50 18.07 -16.85
N CYS A 7 -12.46 17.99 -17.70
CA CYS A 7 -11.09 17.76 -17.22
C CYS A 7 -10.54 18.97 -16.45
N GLU A 8 -10.90 20.18 -16.87
CA GLU A 8 -10.50 21.41 -16.19
C GLU A 8 -11.20 21.56 -14.83
N MET A 9 -12.50 21.28 -14.77
CA MET A 9 -13.26 21.22 -13.52
C MET A 9 -12.69 20.18 -12.55
N ALA A 10 -12.41 18.96 -13.03
CA ALA A 10 -11.77 17.91 -12.22
C ALA A 10 -10.40 18.35 -11.70
N SER A 11 -9.59 18.99 -12.55
CA SER A 11 -8.28 19.53 -12.14
C SER A 11 -8.42 20.64 -11.09
N GLY A 12 -9.41 21.52 -11.24
CA GLY A 12 -9.73 22.54 -10.24
C GLY A 12 -10.09 21.93 -8.90
N LEU A 13 -11.02 20.97 -8.89
CA LEU A 13 -11.44 20.26 -7.67
C LEU A 13 -10.27 19.59 -6.96
N ILE A 14 -9.44 18.82 -7.69
CA ILE A 14 -8.25 18.14 -7.16
C ILE A 14 -7.27 19.13 -6.53
N LEU A 15 -6.96 20.23 -7.25
CA LEU A 15 -6.05 21.25 -6.73
C LEU A 15 -6.60 21.98 -5.51
N GLY A 16 -7.91 22.22 -5.45
CA GLY A 16 -8.57 22.79 -4.28
C GLY A 16 -8.46 21.88 -3.04
N ILE A 17 -8.70 20.58 -3.20
CA ILE A 17 -8.53 19.57 -2.15
C ILE A 17 -7.09 19.52 -1.66
N LEU A 18 -6.12 19.45 -2.59
CA LEU A 18 -4.68 19.41 -2.25
C LEU A 18 -4.23 20.70 -1.55
N PHE A 19 -4.70 21.87 -2.02
CA PHE A 19 -4.37 23.15 -1.41
C PHE A 19 -4.85 23.21 0.04
N MET A 20 -6.09 22.81 0.31
CA MET A 20 -6.64 22.81 1.66
C MET A 20 -5.92 21.82 2.58
N ARG A 21 -5.58 20.63 2.10
CA ARG A 21 -4.86 19.61 2.87
C ARG A 21 -3.46 20.04 3.30
N TYR A 22 -2.68 20.59 2.34
CA TYR A 22 -1.26 20.87 2.57
C TYR A 22 -0.96 22.34 2.86
N GLN A 23 -1.87 23.26 2.59
CA GLN A 23 -1.74 24.71 2.75
C GLN A 23 -0.43 25.29 2.13
N LYS A 24 0.01 24.69 1.00
CA LYS A 24 1.26 25.07 0.33
C LYS A 24 1.00 26.04 -0.81
N TRP A 25 1.60 27.22 -0.78
CA TRP A 25 1.43 28.28 -1.77
C TRP A 25 1.73 27.86 -3.21
N TYR A 26 2.67 26.92 -3.43
CA TYR A 26 2.99 26.41 -4.77
C TYR A 26 1.81 25.68 -5.42
N LEU A 27 0.89 25.09 -4.67
CA LEU A 27 -0.34 24.50 -5.22
C LEU A 27 -1.26 25.58 -5.79
N ALA A 28 -1.35 26.74 -5.13
CA ALA A 28 -2.06 27.90 -5.69
C ALA A 28 -1.34 28.42 -6.96
N ALA A 29 0.00 28.42 -6.98
CA ALA A 29 0.77 28.80 -8.17
C ALA A 29 0.55 27.82 -9.34
N VAL A 30 0.47 26.51 -9.08
CA VAL A 30 0.12 25.50 -10.10
C VAL A 30 -1.29 25.74 -10.64
N ALA A 31 -2.27 26.02 -9.76
CA ALA A 31 -3.63 26.35 -10.16
C ALA A 31 -3.67 27.62 -11.04
N ALA A 32 -2.93 28.65 -10.64
CA ALA A 32 -2.79 29.89 -11.44
C ALA A 32 -2.12 29.62 -12.80
N GLY A 33 -1.08 28.77 -12.86
CA GLY A 33 -0.43 28.37 -14.11
C GLY A 33 -1.36 27.63 -15.07
N ILE A 34 -2.19 26.71 -14.55
CA ILE A 34 -3.22 26.01 -15.34
C ILE A 34 -4.25 27.01 -15.85
N LEU A 35 -4.71 27.91 -14.98
CA LEU A 35 -5.66 28.97 -15.33
C LEU A 35 -5.10 29.87 -16.42
N PHE A 36 -3.83 30.30 -16.29
CA PHE A 36 -3.13 31.07 -17.32
C PHE A 36 -3.06 30.30 -18.64
N GLY A 37 -2.74 29.01 -18.60
CA GLY A 37 -2.72 28.15 -19.80
C GLY A 37 -4.08 28.02 -20.48
N ILE A 38 -5.17 27.95 -19.68
CA ILE A 38 -6.55 27.98 -20.20
C ILE A 38 -6.81 29.33 -20.89
N VAL A 39 -6.55 30.44 -20.21
CA VAL A 39 -6.76 31.80 -20.72
C VAL A 39 -5.93 32.03 -21.99
N TRP A 40 -4.64 31.70 -21.98
CA TRP A 40 -3.75 31.85 -23.14
C TRP A 40 -4.22 31.05 -24.36
N ASN A 41 -4.57 29.78 -24.16
CA ASN A 41 -5.07 28.94 -25.26
C ASN A 41 -6.36 29.49 -25.85
N LEU A 42 -7.25 29.99 -25.00
CA LEU A 42 -8.52 30.55 -25.38
C LEU A 42 -8.31 31.90 -26.11
N TRP A 43 -7.47 32.77 -25.56
CA TRP A 43 -7.10 34.04 -26.17
C TRP A 43 -6.50 33.87 -27.56
N HIS A 44 -5.53 32.95 -27.70
CA HIS A 44 -4.89 32.67 -28.98
C HIS A 44 -5.87 32.10 -30.04
N ASN A 45 -6.82 31.24 -29.62
CA ASN A 45 -7.85 30.72 -30.52
C ASN A 45 -8.91 31.79 -30.88
N THR A 46 -9.21 32.66 -29.94
CA THR A 46 -10.18 33.76 -30.14
C THR A 46 -9.63 34.77 -31.15
N ILE A 47 -8.37 35.19 -31.01
CA ILE A 47 -7.73 36.11 -31.96
C ILE A 47 -7.67 35.50 -33.37
N ARG A 48 -7.39 34.21 -33.50
CA ARG A 48 -7.36 33.53 -34.82
C ARG A 48 -8.74 33.47 -35.48
N ASN A 49 -9.81 33.47 -34.72
CA ASN A 49 -11.17 33.31 -35.22
C ASN A 49 -11.99 34.61 -35.23
N CYS A 50 -11.46 35.73 -34.70
CA CYS A 50 -12.14 37.03 -34.75
C CYS A 50 -12.08 37.57 -36.21
N SER A 51 -13.22 37.62 -36.82
CA SER A 51 -13.44 38.36 -38.07
C SER A 51 -13.77 39.82 -37.71
N GLU A 52 -13.11 40.76 -38.40
CA GLU A 52 -13.23 42.20 -38.13
C GLU A 52 -14.66 42.76 -38.28
N LYS A 53 -15.65 41.98 -38.77
CA LYS A 53 -16.96 42.48 -39.18
C LYS A 53 -18.16 42.05 -38.31
N ASP A 54 -17.99 41.23 -37.26
CA ASP A 54 -19.14 40.69 -36.56
C ASP A 54 -19.03 40.85 -35.01
N SER A 55 -19.65 41.90 -34.46
CA SER A 55 -19.58 42.23 -33.02
C SER A 55 -20.26 41.17 -32.12
N MET A 56 -21.29 40.47 -32.60
CA MET A 56 -21.96 39.39 -31.86
C MET A 56 -21.15 38.09 -31.87
N ALA A 57 -20.41 37.80 -32.95
CA ALA A 57 -19.48 36.68 -33.01
C ALA A 57 -18.30 36.89 -32.05
N ASN A 58 -17.81 38.13 -31.96
CA ASN A 58 -16.75 38.51 -31.01
C ASN A 58 -17.20 38.42 -29.55
N ALA A 59 -18.42 38.83 -29.18
CA ALA A 59 -18.95 38.67 -27.84
C ALA A 59 -19.09 37.20 -27.42
N ARG A 60 -19.60 36.32 -28.30
CA ARG A 60 -19.65 34.86 -28.07
C ARG A 60 -18.25 34.21 -27.98
N ALA A 61 -17.29 34.74 -28.71
CA ALA A 61 -15.89 34.27 -28.67
C ALA A 61 -15.24 34.49 -27.29
N TRP A 62 -15.63 35.53 -26.53
CA TRP A 62 -15.13 35.80 -25.17
C TRP A 62 -15.97 35.16 -24.06
N MET A 63 -17.26 34.93 -24.27
CA MET A 63 -18.12 34.28 -23.26
C MET A 63 -17.68 32.85 -22.95
N TYR A 64 -17.29 32.05 -23.95
CA TYR A 64 -16.86 30.66 -23.73
C TYR A 64 -15.59 30.55 -22.92
N PRO A 65 -14.49 31.33 -23.19
CA PRO A 65 -13.32 31.43 -22.32
C PRO A 65 -13.66 31.80 -20.87
N ALA A 66 -14.40 32.87 -20.66
CA ALA A 66 -14.78 33.35 -19.34
C ALA A 66 -15.58 32.29 -18.55
N PHE A 67 -16.50 31.60 -19.20
CA PHE A 67 -17.25 30.50 -18.60
C PHE A 67 -16.33 29.35 -18.12
N ARG A 68 -15.32 28.93 -18.92
CA ARG A 68 -14.39 27.86 -18.56
C ARG A 68 -13.51 28.25 -17.39
N VAL A 69 -12.99 29.47 -17.39
CA VAL A 69 -12.24 30.04 -16.25
C VAL A 69 -13.09 30.05 -14.99
N GLY A 70 -14.33 30.54 -15.11
CA GLY A 70 -15.29 30.53 -14.02
C GLY A 70 -15.56 29.12 -13.47
N CYS A 71 -15.74 28.14 -14.36
CA CYS A 71 -15.92 26.75 -13.96
C CYS A 71 -14.69 26.18 -13.24
N PHE A 72 -13.48 26.42 -13.73
CA PHE A 72 -12.26 25.96 -13.05
C PHE A 72 -12.15 26.55 -11.65
N LEU A 73 -12.35 27.88 -11.50
CA LEU A 73 -12.29 28.56 -10.21
C LEU A 73 -13.40 28.09 -9.26
N ALA A 74 -14.62 27.90 -9.76
CA ALA A 74 -15.72 27.39 -8.96
C ALA A 74 -15.41 26.00 -8.39
N PHE A 75 -14.87 25.10 -9.21
CA PHE A 75 -14.47 23.76 -8.75
C PHE A 75 -13.22 23.76 -7.86
N PHE A 76 -12.29 24.69 -8.06
CA PHE A 76 -11.17 24.89 -7.15
C PHE A 76 -11.65 25.32 -5.75
N LEU A 77 -12.51 26.31 -5.68
CA LEU A 77 -13.14 26.76 -4.43
C LEU A 77 -14.00 25.65 -3.80
N ALA A 78 -14.80 24.95 -4.63
CA ALA A 78 -15.59 23.81 -4.16
C ALA A 78 -14.72 22.73 -3.52
N GLY A 79 -13.53 22.45 -4.09
CA GLY A 79 -12.58 21.51 -3.52
C GLY A 79 -12.04 21.94 -2.16
N ILE A 80 -11.73 23.22 -1.98
CA ILE A 80 -11.31 23.80 -0.69
C ILE A 80 -12.42 23.64 0.34
N PHE A 81 -13.62 24.13 0.04
CA PHE A 81 -14.75 24.12 0.98
C PHE A 81 -15.17 22.69 1.32
N HIS A 82 -15.29 21.84 0.32
CA HIS A 82 -15.70 20.45 0.52
C HIS A 82 -14.73 19.66 1.41
N PHE A 83 -13.42 19.83 1.20
CA PHE A 83 -12.42 19.19 2.07
C PHE A 83 -12.46 19.78 3.48
N ALA A 84 -12.54 21.11 3.63
CA ALA A 84 -12.63 21.79 4.91
C ALA A 84 -13.86 21.36 5.73
N GLU A 85 -15.01 21.24 5.08
CA GLU A 85 -16.26 20.78 5.69
C GLU A 85 -16.16 19.34 6.20
N ASN A 86 -15.64 18.41 5.37
CA ASN A 86 -15.44 17.02 5.77
C ASN A 86 -14.44 16.90 6.95
N GLU A 87 -13.37 17.69 6.94
CA GLU A 87 -12.39 17.69 8.02
C GLU A 87 -12.96 18.30 9.31
N ALA A 88 -13.69 19.41 9.23
CA ALA A 88 -14.36 20.01 10.39
C ALA A 88 -15.42 19.07 10.99
N PHE A 89 -16.21 18.39 10.14
CA PHE A 89 -17.15 17.38 10.56
C PHE A 89 -16.45 16.23 11.32
N ARG A 90 -15.35 15.73 10.78
CA ARG A 90 -14.56 14.67 11.38
C ARG A 90 -13.95 15.08 12.72
N GLN A 91 -13.35 16.27 12.78
CA GLN A 91 -12.69 16.77 14.01
C GLN A 91 -13.68 16.98 15.15
N ASN A 92 -14.95 17.33 14.86
CA ASN A 92 -15.97 17.56 15.86
C ASN A 92 -16.20 16.39 16.81
N TYR A 93 -16.17 15.15 16.34
CA TYR A 93 -16.32 13.97 17.18
C TYR A 93 -14.98 13.31 17.53
N MET A 94 -13.99 13.34 16.62
CA MET A 94 -12.68 12.71 16.88
C MET A 94 -11.93 13.36 18.05
N SER A 95 -12.06 14.67 18.26
CA SER A 95 -11.46 15.39 19.38
C SER A 95 -11.99 14.96 20.76
N LYS A 96 -13.13 14.27 20.80
CA LYS A 96 -13.80 13.79 22.04
C LYS A 96 -13.57 12.30 22.28
N LEU A 97 -12.97 11.58 21.32
CA LEU A 97 -12.70 10.16 21.40
C LEU A 97 -11.29 9.90 21.94
N GLN A 98 -11.18 8.88 22.78
CA GLN A 98 -9.93 8.35 23.26
C GLN A 98 -9.90 6.84 23.02
N ASP A 99 -8.70 6.30 22.76
CA ASP A 99 -8.52 4.86 22.62
C ASP A 99 -8.91 4.14 23.92
N GLY A 100 -9.60 3.01 23.84
CA GLY A 100 -10.10 2.29 24.98
C GLY A 100 -11.41 2.84 25.60
N MET A 101 -11.98 3.93 25.09
CA MET A 101 -13.21 4.52 25.60
C MET A 101 -14.43 3.66 25.23
N GLN A 102 -15.32 3.40 26.19
CA GLN A 102 -16.61 2.75 25.90
C GLN A 102 -17.62 3.76 25.35
N VAL A 103 -18.21 3.41 24.23
CA VAL A 103 -19.22 4.25 23.54
C VAL A 103 -20.40 3.44 23.04
N THR A 104 -21.50 4.12 22.79
CA THR A 104 -22.65 3.55 22.09
C THR A 104 -22.82 4.23 20.75
N VAL A 105 -22.99 3.43 19.70
CA VAL A 105 -23.21 3.92 18.33
C VAL A 105 -24.53 3.40 17.82
N GLN A 106 -25.31 4.29 17.25
CA GLN A 106 -26.48 3.97 16.44
C GLN A 106 -26.15 4.22 14.96
N GLY A 107 -26.32 3.21 14.10
CA GLY A 107 -26.04 3.37 12.68
C GLY A 107 -26.79 2.35 11.83
N LYS A 108 -26.90 2.64 10.52
CA LYS A 108 -27.55 1.75 9.56
C LYS A 108 -26.52 0.76 8.98
N LEU A 109 -26.80 -0.55 9.05
CA LEU A 109 -25.94 -1.57 8.46
C LEU A 109 -25.96 -1.45 6.93
N CYS A 110 -24.85 -0.99 6.34
CA CYS A 110 -24.72 -0.76 4.90
C CYS A 110 -23.99 -1.90 4.17
N SER A 111 -23.09 -2.61 4.85
CA SER A 111 -22.33 -3.71 4.27
C SER A 111 -21.86 -4.68 5.32
N LYS A 112 -21.75 -5.94 4.96
CA LYS A 112 -21.16 -7.00 5.78
C LYS A 112 -20.28 -7.92 4.92
N GLN A 113 -19.15 -8.36 5.48
CA GLN A 113 -18.18 -9.20 4.79
C GLN A 113 -17.65 -10.27 5.76
N LEU A 114 -17.63 -11.53 5.35
CA LEU A 114 -16.98 -12.58 6.11
C LEU A 114 -15.46 -12.44 5.97
N LYS A 115 -14.70 -12.43 7.06
CA LYS A 115 -13.25 -12.36 7.08
C LYS A 115 -12.69 -13.17 8.23
N ASN A 116 -11.85 -14.14 7.94
CA ASN A 116 -11.21 -15.00 8.97
C ASN A 116 -12.21 -15.61 9.97
N GLY A 117 -13.37 -16.05 9.48
CA GLY A 117 -14.41 -16.66 10.33
C GLY A 117 -15.29 -15.66 11.10
N GLN A 118 -15.07 -14.37 10.97
CA GLN A 118 -15.88 -13.32 11.58
C GLN A 118 -16.51 -12.42 10.50
N TYR A 119 -17.64 -11.83 10.80
CA TYR A 119 -18.32 -10.87 9.93
C TYR A 119 -17.88 -9.46 10.28
N SER A 120 -17.28 -8.76 9.31
CA SER A 120 -17.01 -7.32 9.40
C SER A 120 -18.28 -6.56 9.04
N TYR A 121 -18.85 -5.84 9.97
CA TYR A 121 -20.06 -5.02 9.80
C TYR A 121 -19.68 -3.57 9.65
N TYR A 122 -20.21 -2.93 8.62
CA TYR A 122 -20.02 -1.50 8.32
C TYR A 122 -21.33 -0.76 8.55
N LEU A 123 -21.33 0.17 9.49
CA LEU A 123 -22.46 1.06 9.74
C LEU A 123 -22.26 2.39 9.04
N ASP A 124 -23.33 2.93 8.48
CA ASP A 124 -23.40 4.26 7.88
C ASP A 124 -24.49 5.10 8.58
N HIS A 125 -24.50 6.43 8.31
CA HIS A 125 -25.39 7.36 9.00
C HIS A 125 -25.33 7.19 10.53
N CYS A 126 -24.09 7.20 11.05
CA CYS A 126 -23.85 6.89 12.46
C CYS A 126 -24.06 8.09 13.37
N TYR A 127 -24.60 7.80 14.56
CA TYR A 127 -24.70 8.72 15.68
C TYR A 127 -23.95 8.11 16.86
N LEU A 128 -22.95 8.81 17.34
CA LEU A 128 -22.09 8.43 18.44
C LEU A 128 -22.60 9.07 19.74
N SER A 129 -22.86 8.27 20.77
CA SER A 129 -23.25 8.74 22.10
C SER A 129 -22.07 8.68 23.03
N ILE A 130 -21.66 9.85 23.55
CA ILE A 130 -20.59 10.03 24.55
C ILE A 130 -21.23 10.71 25.77
N GLY A 131 -21.45 9.94 26.85
CA GLY A 131 -22.20 10.45 28.00
C GLY A 131 -23.62 10.86 27.61
N GLN A 132 -23.94 12.15 27.72
CA GLN A 132 -25.25 12.71 27.34
C GLN A 132 -25.26 13.35 25.93
N GLU A 133 -24.13 13.44 25.27
CA GLU A 133 -23.99 14.09 23.98
C GLU A 133 -24.15 13.08 22.84
N ILE A 134 -24.89 13.43 21.82
CA ILE A 134 -25.08 12.63 20.59
C ILE A 134 -24.50 13.41 19.40
N LEU A 135 -23.51 12.84 18.75
CA LEU A 135 -22.79 13.45 17.65
C LEU A 135 -22.92 12.60 16.38
N PRO A 136 -23.19 13.20 15.22
CA PRO A 136 -23.09 12.49 13.95
C PRO A 136 -21.62 12.17 13.66
N CYS A 137 -21.33 10.97 13.15
CA CYS A 137 -20.00 10.53 12.81
C CYS A 137 -19.97 9.77 11.47
N ASN A 138 -18.77 9.56 10.94
CA ASN A 138 -18.52 8.78 9.74
C ASN A 138 -18.85 7.29 9.94
N GLN A 139 -18.58 6.48 8.93
CA GLN A 139 -18.78 5.03 8.98
C GLN A 139 -17.98 4.38 10.11
N ILE A 140 -18.54 3.32 10.69
CA ILE A 140 -17.92 2.56 11.77
C ILE A 140 -17.83 1.10 11.36
N LEU A 141 -16.70 0.48 11.74
CA LEU A 141 -16.42 -0.94 11.58
C LEU A 141 -16.47 -1.65 12.93
N PHE A 142 -17.11 -2.82 12.96
CA PHE A 142 -17.00 -3.77 14.08
C PHE A 142 -17.13 -5.20 13.58
N TYR A 143 -16.81 -6.18 14.44
CA TYR A 143 -16.80 -7.59 14.10
C TYR A 143 -17.87 -8.35 14.88
N GLN A 144 -18.52 -9.30 14.20
CA GLN A 144 -19.51 -10.22 14.77
C GLN A 144 -19.19 -11.66 14.41
N THR A 145 -19.60 -12.59 15.24
CA THR A 145 -19.43 -14.03 15.00
C THR A 145 -20.55 -14.63 14.16
N SER A 146 -21.73 -13.98 14.14
CA SER A 146 -22.93 -14.44 13.43
C SER A 146 -23.36 -13.45 12.33
N ASP A 147 -24.18 -13.92 11.37
CA ASP A 147 -24.76 -13.15 10.25
C ASP A 147 -26.28 -12.95 10.46
N ASP A 148 -26.67 -12.55 11.68
CA ASP A 148 -28.09 -12.51 12.06
C ASP A 148 -28.78 -11.21 11.61
N ASP A 149 -28.04 -10.13 11.44
CA ASP A 149 -28.59 -8.82 11.09
C ASP A 149 -28.64 -8.61 9.58
N SER A 150 -29.70 -7.97 9.09
CA SER A 150 -29.89 -7.73 7.65
C SER A 150 -29.42 -6.32 7.26
N ILE A 151 -28.85 -6.20 6.06
CA ILE A 151 -28.47 -4.90 5.47
C ILE A 151 -29.70 -3.98 5.42
N GLY A 152 -29.53 -2.74 5.84
CA GLY A 152 -30.58 -1.73 5.91
C GLY A 152 -31.17 -1.53 7.30
N GLN A 153 -31.04 -2.49 8.21
CA GLN A 153 -31.46 -2.34 9.59
C GLN A 153 -30.57 -1.34 10.34
N THR A 154 -31.16 -0.66 11.29
CA THR A 154 -30.45 0.25 12.20
C THR A 154 -30.08 -0.53 13.47
N LEU A 155 -28.78 -0.55 13.75
CA LEU A 155 -28.22 -1.23 14.91
C LEU A 155 -27.83 -0.22 15.98
N ILE A 156 -28.09 -0.52 17.25
CA ILE A 156 -27.44 0.12 18.38
C ILE A 156 -26.38 -0.83 18.92
N VAL A 157 -25.14 -0.39 18.87
CA VAL A 157 -23.96 -1.16 19.20
C VAL A 157 -23.21 -0.45 20.30
N THR A 158 -22.84 -1.19 21.36
CA THR A 158 -21.94 -0.71 22.42
C THR A 158 -20.62 -1.46 22.30
N GLY A 159 -19.52 -0.75 22.40
CA GLY A 159 -18.18 -1.35 22.30
C GLY A 159 -17.10 -0.39 22.74
N THR A 160 -15.87 -0.86 22.73
CA THR A 160 -14.68 -0.10 23.08
C THR A 160 -14.05 0.50 21.80
N VAL A 161 -13.81 1.80 21.81
CA VAL A 161 -13.17 2.51 20.69
C VAL A 161 -11.73 2.01 20.52
N GLU A 162 -11.40 1.66 19.30
CA GLU A 162 -10.02 1.45 18.89
C GLU A 162 -9.69 2.39 17.72
N LEU A 163 -8.76 3.30 17.96
CA LEU A 163 -8.31 4.26 16.97
C LEU A 163 -7.29 3.62 16.02
N TRP A 164 -7.38 3.96 14.73
CA TRP A 164 -6.42 3.48 13.74
C TRP A 164 -5.05 4.11 13.97
N LYS A 165 -4.02 3.28 14.07
CA LYS A 165 -2.63 3.72 14.20
C LYS A 165 -2.05 4.05 12.82
N SER A 166 -1.23 5.10 12.77
CA SER A 166 -0.38 5.40 11.61
C SER A 166 0.74 4.37 11.48
N ALA A 167 1.34 4.27 10.30
CA ALA A 167 2.59 3.52 10.16
C ALA A 167 3.62 4.02 11.15
N SER A 168 4.42 3.11 11.70
CA SER A 168 5.51 3.42 12.63
C SER A 168 6.91 3.26 12.00
N ASN A 169 7.01 2.63 10.83
CA ASN A 169 8.25 2.51 10.06
C ASN A 169 8.01 2.90 8.61
N ASP A 170 9.09 3.26 7.89
CA ASP A 170 9.05 3.47 6.45
C ASP A 170 8.47 2.22 5.76
N GLY A 171 7.61 2.43 4.77
CA GLY A 171 7.03 1.35 3.97
C GLY A 171 5.93 0.55 4.63
N ASN A 172 5.70 0.70 5.92
CA ASN A 172 4.64 -0.03 6.61
C ASN A 172 3.24 0.44 6.17
N PHE A 173 2.26 -0.46 6.31
CA PHE A 173 0.89 -0.14 6.00
C PHE A 173 0.33 0.88 6.99
N ASP A 174 -0.06 2.04 6.48
CA ASP A 174 -0.71 3.09 7.27
C ASP A 174 -2.22 2.80 7.36
N ALA A 175 -2.61 2.14 8.45
CA ALA A 175 -4.01 1.78 8.69
C ALA A 175 -4.89 3.03 8.84
N LYS A 176 -4.39 4.07 9.51
CA LYS A 176 -5.11 5.33 9.68
C LYS A 176 -5.42 5.97 8.33
N ALA A 177 -4.41 6.20 7.48
CA ALA A 177 -4.60 6.77 6.16
C ALA A 177 -5.52 5.90 5.26
N PHE A 178 -5.41 4.58 5.34
CA PHE A 178 -6.24 3.66 4.57
C PHE A 178 -7.72 3.71 4.98
N TYR A 179 -8.03 3.65 6.27
CA TYR A 179 -9.41 3.67 6.75
C TYR A 179 -10.01 5.08 6.67
N GLU A 180 -9.22 6.14 6.92
CA GLU A 180 -9.63 7.53 6.64
C GLU A 180 -10.05 7.72 5.18
N SER A 181 -9.30 7.13 4.23
CA SER A 181 -9.68 7.17 2.82
C SER A 181 -11.03 6.53 2.51
N LYS A 182 -11.57 5.74 3.44
CA LYS A 182 -12.89 5.10 3.36
C LYS A 182 -13.92 5.77 4.26
N LYS A 183 -13.59 6.88 4.91
CA LYS A 183 -14.42 7.54 5.94
C LYS A 183 -14.74 6.62 7.13
N ILE A 184 -13.78 5.79 7.57
CA ILE A 184 -13.87 4.93 8.75
C ILE A 184 -12.77 5.39 9.70
N ASP A 185 -13.12 6.17 10.72
CA ASP A 185 -12.13 6.83 11.57
C ASP A 185 -11.69 5.99 12.78
N PHE A 186 -12.52 5.03 13.20
CA PHE A 186 -12.21 4.09 14.28
C PHE A 186 -13.02 2.80 14.11
N GLN A 187 -12.67 1.78 14.88
CA GLN A 187 -13.46 0.55 15.00
C GLN A 187 -13.92 0.33 16.44
N LEU A 188 -14.95 -0.51 16.61
CA LEU A 188 -15.38 -0.95 17.92
C LEU A 188 -14.89 -2.38 18.19
N LYS A 189 -14.10 -2.54 19.24
CA LYS A 189 -13.76 -3.84 19.83
C LYS A 189 -14.84 -4.29 20.81
N GLU A 190 -14.92 -5.60 21.03
CA GLU A 190 -15.89 -6.22 21.95
C GLU A 190 -17.32 -5.68 21.75
N ALA A 191 -17.68 -5.49 20.48
CA ALA A 191 -18.92 -4.85 20.09
C ALA A 191 -20.13 -5.75 20.36
N ILE A 192 -21.10 -5.24 21.10
CA ILE A 192 -22.35 -5.93 21.44
C ILE A 192 -23.51 -5.17 20.80
N VAL A 193 -24.26 -5.85 19.94
CA VAL A 193 -25.52 -5.31 19.40
C VAL A 193 -26.59 -5.36 20.47
N LYS A 194 -27.02 -4.20 20.93
CA LYS A 194 -28.05 -4.04 21.99
C LYS A 194 -29.45 -4.15 21.42
N ASN A 195 -29.71 -3.44 20.33
CA ASN A 195 -31.02 -3.35 19.70
C ASN A 195 -30.89 -3.30 18.17
N VAL A 196 -31.90 -3.85 17.50
CA VAL A 196 -32.03 -3.87 16.05
C VAL A 196 -33.44 -3.36 15.69
N TYR A 197 -33.52 -2.35 14.84
CA TYR A 197 -34.82 -1.84 14.35
C TYR A 197 -34.76 -1.43 12.88
N GLY A 198 -35.92 -1.11 12.36
CA GLY A 198 -36.12 -0.71 10.98
C GLY A 198 -36.28 -1.90 10.04
N ALA A 199 -36.71 -1.60 8.85
CA ALA A 199 -36.88 -2.60 7.80
C ALA A 199 -35.52 -2.90 7.14
N GLU A 200 -35.35 -4.15 6.69
CA GLU A 200 -34.23 -4.52 5.84
C GLU A 200 -34.26 -3.73 4.53
N ASP A 201 -33.08 -3.38 3.98
CA ASP A 201 -32.96 -2.97 2.58
C ASP A 201 -33.14 -4.21 1.71
N GLY A 202 -34.39 -4.47 1.31
CA GLY A 202 -34.73 -5.68 0.58
C GLY A 202 -33.96 -5.84 -0.74
N PHE A 203 -33.39 -4.77 -1.29
CA PHE A 203 -32.55 -4.85 -2.49
C PHE A 203 -31.08 -5.15 -2.13
N GLY A 204 -30.51 -4.42 -1.19
CA GLY A 204 -29.13 -4.62 -0.73
C GLY A 204 -28.94 -6.02 -0.12
N GLU A 205 -29.86 -6.45 0.75
CA GLU A 205 -29.82 -7.78 1.36
C GLU A 205 -30.00 -8.92 0.32
N LYS A 206 -30.87 -8.74 -0.68
CA LYS A 206 -31.00 -9.73 -1.75
C LYS A 206 -29.74 -9.86 -2.60
N ILE A 207 -29.06 -8.75 -2.90
CA ILE A 207 -27.77 -8.77 -3.60
C ILE A 207 -26.71 -9.48 -2.75
N TYR A 208 -26.63 -9.18 -1.46
CA TYR A 208 -25.71 -9.84 -0.55
C TYR A 208 -25.96 -11.35 -0.49
N ARG A 209 -27.21 -11.78 -0.30
CA ARG A 209 -27.59 -13.20 -0.30
C ARG A 209 -27.33 -13.88 -1.64
N LEU A 210 -27.57 -13.20 -2.77
CA LEU A 210 -27.25 -13.71 -4.09
C LEU A 210 -25.75 -13.93 -4.24
N ARG A 211 -24.92 -12.97 -3.84
CA ARG A 211 -23.46 -13.07 -3.86
C ARG A 211 -22.99 -14.27 -3.03
N ARG A 212 -23.50 -14.45 -1.82
CA ARG A 212 -23.18 -15.58 -0.92
C ARG A 212 -23.59 -16.93 -1.54
N LYS A 213 -24.76 -17.01 -2.17
CA LYS A 213 -25.20 -18.22 -2.87
C LYS A 213 -24.28 -18.57 -4.03
N ILE A 214 -23.86 -17.59 -4.83
CA ILE A 214 -22.92 -17.81 -5.95
C ILE A 214 -21.56 -18.25 -5.42
N SER A 215 -21.04 -17.62 -4.34
CA SER A 215 -19.81 -18.06 -3.67
C SER A 215 -19.90 -19.52 -3.22
N GLY A 216 -21.00 -19.92 -2.60
CA GLY A 216 -21.25 -21.32 -2.20
C GLY A 216 -21.29 -22.31 -3.37
N VAL A 217 -21.74 -21.87 -4.56
CA VAL A 217 -21.66 -22.70 -5.79
C VAL A 217 -20.19 -22.92 -6.18
N TYR A 218 -19.34 -21.88 -6.11
CA TYR A 218 -17.91 -22.03 -6.40
C TYR A 218 -17.24 -22.98 -5.41
N GLU A 219 -17.50 -22.81 -4.10
CA GLU A 219 -16.97 -23.68 -3.04
C GLU A 219 -17.37 -25.17 -3.22
N THR A 220 -18.55 -25.40 -3.76
CA THR A 220 -19.05 -26.78 -4.01
C THR A 220 -18.45 -27.42 -5.27
N CYS A 221 -18.12 -26.61 -6.29
CA CYS A 221 -17.74 -27.10 -7.61
C CYS A 221 -16.25 -27.05 -7.91
N MET A 222 -15.46 -26.30 -7.16
CA MET A 222 -14.06 -25.99 -7.47
C MET A 222 -13.14 -26.24 -6.26
N SER A 223 -11.83 -26.30 -6.48
CA SER A 223 -10.84 -26.34 -5.42
C SER A 223 -10.85 -25.04 -4.60
N ALA A 224 -10.35 -25.06 -3.37
CA ALA A 224 -10.26 -23.87 -2.52
C ALA A 224 -9.46 -22.74 -3.20
N SER A 225 -8.35 -23.07 -3.85
CA SER A 225 -7.51 -22.10 -4.58
C SER A 225 -8.26 -21.46 -5.75
N ASP A 226 -8.89 -22.27 -6.62
CA ASP A 226 -9.66 -21.76 -7.75
C ASP A 226 -10.85 -20.91 -7.30
N THR A 227 -11.56 -21.38 -6.26
CA THR A 227 -12.67 -20.65 -5.63
C THR A 227 -12.23 -19.28 -5.14
N GLY A 228 -11.10 -19.21 -4.44
CA GLY A 228 -10.56 -17.95 -3.94
C GLY A 228 -10.25 -16.95 -5.05
N VAL A 229 -9.60 -17.41 -6.12
CA VAL A 229 -9.29 -16.55 -7.28
C VAL A 229 -10.55 -16.13 -8.00
N LEU A 230 -11.44 -17.08 -8.34
CA LEU A 230 -12.65 -16.79 -9.12
C LEU A 230 -13.62 -15.89 -8.35
N SER A 231 -13.86 -16.15 -7.05
CA SER A 231 -14.70 -15.30 -6.19
C SER A 231 -14.14 -13.88 -6.08
N THR A 232 -12.82 -13.74 -5.97
CA THR A 232 -12.16 -12.42 -5.94
C THR A 232 -12.37 -11.68 -7.26
N MET A 233 -12.21 -12.35 -8.39
CA MET A 233 -12.32 -11.75 -9.72
C MET A 233 -13.76 -11.42 -10.13
N THR A 234 -14.74 -12.26 -9.75
CA THR A 234 -16.13 -12.12 -10.20
C THR A 234 -17.04 -11.45 -9.19
N LEU A 235 -16.85 -11.70 -7.89
CA LEU A 235 -17.71 -11.22 -6.81
C LEU A 235 -17.05 -10.15 -5.94
N GLY A 236 -15.73 -9.93 -6.08
CA GLY A 236 -14.96 -9.02 -5.25
C GLY A 236 -14.70 -9.57 -3.83
N GLU A 237 -14.93 -10.85 -3.58
CA GLU A 237 -14.67 -11.51 -2.29
C GLU A 237 -13.22 -11.94 -2.18
N LYS A 238 -12.45 -11.21 -1.37
CA LYS A 238 -11.01 -11.45 -1.19
C LYS A 238 -10.67 -12.40 -0.05
N ASN A 239 -11.66 -12.77 0.75
CA ASN A 239 -11.45 -13.52 1.99
C ASN A 239 -11.09 -14.99 1.77
N LEU A 240 -11.51 -15.54 0.62
CA LEU A 240 -11.22 -16.91 0.21
C LEU A 240 -9.89 -17.02 -0.57
N LEU A 241 -9.27 -15.88 -0.88
CA LEU A 241 -8.03 -15.85 -1.65
C LEU A 241 -6.85 -16.22 -0.77
N ASP A 242 -6.15 -17.27 -1.17
CA ASP A 242 -4.91 -17.70 -0.53
C ASP A 242 -3.84 -16.60 -0.57
N ALA A 243 -3.11 -16.43 0.55
CA ALA A 243 -2.08 -15.40 0.68
C ALA A 243 -0.90 -15.63 -0.28
N GLU A 244 -0.49 -16.90 -0.49
CA GLU A 244 0.59 -17.25 -1.43
C GLU A 244 0.19 -16.93 -2.87
N VAL A 245 -1.03 -17.31 -3.26
CA VAL A 245 -1.57 -16.99 -4.58
C VAL A 245 -1.63 -15.48 -4.80
N LYS A 246 -2.10 -14.73 -3.80
CA LYS A 246 -2.12 -13.26 -3.85
C LYS A 246 -0.72 -12.67 -4.04
N GLN A 247 0.27 -13.16 -3.28
CA GLN A 247 1.66 -12.70 -3.36
C GLN A 247 2.29 -13.07 -4.72
N MET A 248 2.06 -14.27 -5.22
CA MET A 248 2.51 -14.71 -6.55
C MET A 248 1.96 -13.80 -7.67
N TYR A 249 0.65 -13.49 -7.65
CA TYR A 249 0.03 -12.57 -8.61
C TYR A 249 0.58 -11.14 -8.48
N GLN A 250 0.96 -10.74 -7.27
CA GLN A 250 1.58 -9.44 -7.01
C GLN A 250 3.00 -9.39 -7.57
N LYS A 251 3.85 -10.36 -7.26
CA LYS A 251 5.22 -10.50 -7.79
C LYS A 251 5.21 -10.60 -9.33
N ALA A 252 4.21 -11.28 -9.93
CA ALA A 252 4.03 -11.38 -11.37
C ALA A 252 3.44 -10.12 -12.02
N GLY A 253 2.94 -9.14 -11.25
CA GLY A 253 2.39 -7.88 -11.74
C GLY A 253 0.99 -7.96 -12.32
N ILE A 254 0.21 -8.99 -11.99
CA ILE A 254 -1.17 -9.18 -12.43
C ILE A 254 -2.20 -9.03 -11.30
N SER A 255 -1.85 -8.43 -10.17
CA SER A 255 -2.79 -8.16 -9.06
C SER A 255 -4.06 -7.41 -9.49
N HIS A 256 -3.96 -6.59 -10.55
CA HIS A 256 -5.10 -5.87 -11.12
C HIS A 256 -6.16 -6.80 -11.74
N VAL A 257 -5.80 -8.05 -12.05
CA VAL A 257 -6.71 -9.10 -12.52
C VAL A 257 -7.60 -9.59 -11.37
N LEU A 258 -7.06 -9.64 -10.15
CA LEU A 258 -7.82 -9.98 -8.95
C LEU A 258 -8.79 -8.86 -8.51
N ALA A 259 -8.53 -7.63 -8.89
CA ALA A 259 -9.44 -6.52 -8.59
C ALA A 259 -10.48 -6.35 -9.71
N ILE A 260 -11.73 -6.10 -9.34
CA ILE A 260 -12.75 -5.77 -10.33
C ILE A 260 -12.40 -4.43 -10.98
N SER A 261 -12.07 -4.47 -12.25
CA SER A 261 -11.50 -3.37 -13.01
C SER A 261 -12.44 -2.88 -14.13
N GLY A 262 -12.03 -1.79 -14.79
CA GLY A 262 -12.74 -1.32 -15.98
C GLY A 262 -12.81 -2.34 -17.12
N LEU A 263 -11.86 -3.29 -17.19
CA LEU A 263 -11.89 -4.38 -18.15
C LEU A 263 -13.09 -5.32 -17.87
N HIS A 264 -13.31 -5.69 -16.61
CA HIS A 264 -14.45 -6.54 -16.18
C HIS A 264 -15.78 -5.88 -16.57
N ILE A 265 -15.97 -4.62 -16.21
CA ILE A 265 -17.18 -3.85 -16.56
C ILE A 265 -17.37 -3.74 -18.07
N SER A 266 -16.27 -3.51 -18.82
CA SER A 266 -16.32 -3.39 -20.28
C SER A 266 -16.65 -4.72 -20.94
N VAL A 267 -16.06 -5.83 -20.49
CA VAL A 267 -16.33 -7.17 -21.06
C VAL A 267 -17.78 -7.57 -20.83
N ILE A 268 -18.26 -7.44 -19.60
CA ILE A 268 -19.64 -7.80 -19.24
C ILE A 268 -20.64 -6.85 -19.90
N GLY A 269 -20.50 -5.55 -19.69
CA GLY A 269 -21.47 -4.55 -20.13
C GLY A 269 -21.51 -4.37 -21.64
N MET A 270 -20.34 -4.20 -22.28
CA MET A 270 -20.27 -4.03 -23.72
C MET A 270 -20.54 -5.36 -24.46
N GLY A 271 -20.12 -6.50 -23.87
CA GLY A 271 -20.43 -7.82 -24.38
C GLY A 271 -21.95 -8.05 -24.44
N LEU A 272 -22.65 -7.80 -23.31
CA LEU A 272 -24.11 -7.89 -23.24
C LEU A 272 -24.80 -6.89 -24.19
N TYR A 273 -24.36 -5.63 -24.20
CA TYR A 273 -24.90 -4.63 -25.11
C TYR A 273 -24.78 -5.05 -26.58
N LYS A 274 -23.60 -5.51 -27.02
CA LYS A 274 -23.38 -5.98 -28.39
C LYS A 274 -24.22 -7.22 -28.71
N LEU A 275 -24.37 -8.16 -27.76
CA LEU A 275 -25.20 -9.34 -27.91
C LEU A 275 -26.69 -8.95 -28.15
N LEU A 276 -27.24 -8.07 -27.30
CA LEU A 276 -28.60 -7.56 -27.43
C LEU A 276 -28.82 -6.86 -28.79
N ARG A 277 -27.83 -6.05 -29.22
CA ARG A 277 -27.87 -5.45 -30.56
C ARG A 277 -27.82 -6.45 -31.70
N LYS A 278 -27.07 -7.55 -31.54
CA LYS A 278 -26.99 -8.63 -32.52
C LYS A 278 -28.32 -9.40 -32.69
N ILE A 279 -29.08 -9.58 -31.61
CA ILE A 279 -30.44 -10.15 -31.63
C ILE A 279 -31.52 -9.10 -31.96
N LYS A 280 -31.09 -7.93 -32.53
CA LYS A 280 -31.96 -6.88 -33.05
C LYS A 280 -32.79 -6.13 -31.99
N CYS A 281 -32.45 -6.20 -30.69
CA CYS A 281 -33.06 -5.30 -29.70
C CYS A 281 -32.82 -3.84 -30.06
N SER A 282 -33.76 -2.95 -29.69
CA SER A 282 -33.61 -1.52 -29.93
C SER A 282 -32.36 -0.98 -29.23
N PHE A 283 -31.88 0.17 -29.69
CA PHE A 283 -30.74 0.83 -29.11
C PHE A 283 -30.97 1.19 -27.62
N LEU A 284 -32.13 1.79 -27.33
CA LEU A 284 -32.54 2.17 -25.99
C LEU A 284 -32.70 0.96 -25.07
N THR A 285 -33.41 -0.08 -25.53
CA THR A 285 -33.60 -1.32 -24.75
C THR A 285 -32.28 -2.00 -24.41
N SER A 286 -31.38 -2.12 -25.40
CA SER A 286 -30.04 -2.71 -25.18
C SER A 286 -29.23 -1.89 -24.17
N GLY A 287 -29.31 -0.55 -24.24
CA GLY A 287 -28.63 0.34 -23.32
C GLY A 287 -29.18 0.24 -21.89
N VAL A 288 -30.51 0.26 -21.74
CA VAL A 288 -31.16 0.15 -20.42
C VAL A 288 -30.83 -1.21 -19.77
N ILE A 289 -31.00 -2.32 -20.49
CA ILE A 289 -30.70 -3.68 -19.95
C ILE A 289 -29.21 -3.77 -19.56
N ALA A 290 -28.30 -3.38 -20.44
CA ALA A 290 -26.85 -3.44 -20.14
C ALA A 290 -26.49 -2.51 -18.96
N GLY A 291 -27.07 -1.33 -18.89
CA GLY A 291 -26.87 -0.38 -17.78
C GLY A 291 -27.38 -0.93 -16.45
N THR A 292 -28.58 -1.50 -16.42
CA THR A 292 -29.14 -2.13 -15.20
C THR A 292 -28.29 -3.30 -14.73
N VAL A 293 -27.87 -4.19 -15.64
CA VAL A 293 -27.01 -5.35 -15.31
C VAL A 293 -25.65 -4.88 -14.76
N ILE A 294 -25.04 -3.88 -15.37
CA ILE A 294 -23.75 -3.33 -14.90
C ILE A 294 -23.90 -2.59 -13.58
N GLY A 295 -24.97 -1.85 -13.36
CA GLY A 295 -25.28 -1.22 -12.07
C GLY A 295 -25.43 -2.28 -10.96
N GLY A 296 -26.25 -3.31 -11.21
CA GLY A 296 -26.41 -4.44 -10.27
C GLY A 296 -25.11 -5.22 -10.02
N TYR A 297 -24.32 -5.47 -11.07
CA TYR A 297 -23.01 -6.10 -10.93
C TYR A 297 -22.04 -5.23 -10.11
N GLY A 298 -22.04 -3.91 -10.32
CA GLY A 298 -21.25 -2.97 -9.51
C GLY A 298 -21.61 -3.05 -8.03
N MET A 299 -22.90 -3.11 -7.69
CA MET A 299 -23.37 -3.27 -6.31
C MET A 299 -22.98 -4.64 -5.73
N MET A 300 -23.17 -5.73 -6.50
CA MET A 300 -22.78 -7.05 -6.09
C MET A 300 -21.27 -7.17 -5.79
N SER A 301 -20.47 -6.44 -6.52
CA SER A 301 -19.00 -6.43 -6.37
C SER A 301 -18.48 -5.50 -5.26
N GLY A 302 -19.36 -4.81 -4.53
CA GLY A 302 -19.01 -3.97 -3.39
C GLY A 302 -18.58 -2.55 -3.74
N LEU A 303 -18.87 -2.05 -4.96
CA LEU A 303 -18.66 -0.64 -5.39
C LEU A 303 -17.26 -0.08 -5.09
N GLY A 304 -16.21 -0.87 -5.32
CA GLY A 304 -14.83 -0.37 -5.20
C GLY A 304 -14.58 0.82 -6.13
N THR A 305 -13.62 1.70 -5.78
CA THR A 305 -13.31 2.94 -6.51
C THR A 305 -13.11 2.72 -8.02
N SER A 306 -12.40 1.65 -8.41
CA SER A 306 -12.20 1.28 -9.82
C SER A 306 -13.50 0.86 -10.50
N THR A 307 -14.39 0.18 -9.76
CA THR A 307 -15.71 -0.25 -10.25
C THR A 307 -16.62 0.95 -10.46
N ILE A 308 -16.72 1.87 -9.48
CA ILE A 308 -17.54 3.08 -9.59
C ILE A 308 -17.11 3.89 -10.83
N ARG A 309 -15.80 4.16 -10.98
CA ARG A 309 -15.27 4.85 -12.15
C ARG A 309 -15.70 4.18 -13.46
N ALA A 310 -15.54 2.85 -13.55
CA ALA A 310 -15.85 2.11 -14.77
C ALA A 310 -17.35 2.10 -15.09
N VAL A 311 -18.20 1.96 -14.07
CA VAL A 311 -19.67 2.03 -14.19
C VAL A 311 -20.09 3.43 -14.66
N LEU A 312 -19.55 4.49 -14.05
CA LEU A 312 -19.83 5.86 -14.46
C LEU A 312 -19.41 6.12 -15.92
N MET A 313 -18.19 5.70 -16.29
CA MET A 313 -17.71 5.85 -17.68
C MET A 313 -18.58 5.05 -18.66
N PHE A 314 -19.07 3.88 -18.28
CA PHE A 314 -19.98 3.08 -19.09
C PHE A 314 -21.34 3.77 -19.27
N PHE A 315 -21.91 4.33 -18.21
CA PHE A 315 -23.15 5.13 -18.31
C PHE A 315 -22.98 6.37 -19.19
N VAL A 316 -21.85 7.08 -19.07
CA VAL A 316 -21.54 8.21 -19.95
C VAL A 316 -21.44 7.77 -21.41
N LEU A 317 -20.87 6.61 -21.68
CA LEU A 317 -20.82 6.03 -23.03
C LEU A 317 -22.23 5.76 -23.57
N LEU A 318 -23.09 5.08 -22.82
CA LEU A 318 -24.46 4.76 -23.23
C LEU A 318 -25.27 6.05 -23.43
N PHE A 319 -25.17 7.01 -22.51
CA PHE A 319 -25.86 8.29 -22.59
C PHE A 319 -25.40 9.12 -23.80
N GLY A 320 -24.07 9.18 -24.03
CA GLY A 320 -23.50 9.86 -25.19
C GLY A 320 -24.03 9.28 -26.51
N GLN A 321 -24.10 7.96 -26.60
CA GLN A 321 -24.67 7.27 -27.75
C GLN A 321 -26.18 7.56 -27.91
N TRP A 322 -26.94 7.61 -26.80
CA TRP A 322 -28.37 7.90 -26.81
C TRP A 322 -28.68 9.31 -27.34
N ILE A 323 -27.91 10.32 -26.96
CA ILE A 323 -28.07 11.70 -27.45
C ILE A 323 -27.35 11.96 -28.79
N GLY A 324 -26.82 10.93 -29.44
CA GLY A 324 -26.11 11.06 -30.72
C GLY A 324 -24.77 11.78 -30.67
N ARG A 325 -24.11 11.82 -29.51
CA ARG A 325 -22.79 12.45 -29.31
C ARG A 325 -21.68 11.43 -29.26
N SER A 326 -20.51 11.84 -29.77
CA SER A 326 -19.30 11.00 -29.68
C SER A 326 -18.80 10.90 -28.23
N TYR A 327 -18.41 9.69 -27.81
CA TYR A 327 -17.83 9.44 -26.50
C TYR A 327 -16.39 10.02 -26.43
N ASP A 328 -16.11 10.85 -25.42
CA ASP A 328 -14.75 11.30 -25.12
C ASP A 328 -14.30 10.74 -23.77
N SER A 329 -13.33 9.82 -23.80
CA SER A 329 -12.86 9.09 -22.62
C SER A 329 -12.27 10.00 -21.54
N LEU A 330 -11.60 11.11 -21.91
CA LEU A 330 -11.03 12.04 -20.92
C LEU A 330 -12.10 12.87 -20.22
N SER A 331 -13.13 13.30 -20.95
CA SER A 331 -14.27 13.99 -20.34
C SER A 331 -15.06 13.06 -19.40
N ALA A 332 -15.26 11.81 -19.80
CA ALA A 332 -15.88 10.80 -18.93
C ALA A 332 -15.03 10.49 -17.68
N LEU A 333 -13.71 10.44 -17.83
CA LEU A 333 -12.77 10.27 -16.71
C LEU A 333 -12.83 11.48 -15.76
N GLY A 334 -12.84 12.71 -16.30
CA GLY A 334 -12.97 13.95 -15.51
C GLY A 334 -14.28 13.98 -14.72
N LEU A 335 -15.42 13.63 -15.36
CA LEU A 335 -16.69 13.53 -14.68
C LEU A 335 -16.65 12.48 -13.55
N SER A 336 -16.07 11.32 -13.82
CA SER A 336 -15.94 10.26 -12.80
C SER A 336 -15.08 10.72 -11.61
N ALA A 337 -14.01 11.48 -11.86
CA ALA A 337 -13.20 12.07 -10.79
C ALA A 337 -13.99 13.05 -9.94
N ILE A 338 -14.75 13.93 -10.59
CA ILE A 338 -15.61 14.91 -9.89
C ILE A 338 -16.61 14.19 -8.99
N VAL A 339 -17.38 13.23 -9.54
CA VAL A 339 -18.39 12.50 -8.76
C VAL A 339 -17.78 11.77 -7.56
N ILE A 340 -16.67 11.04 -7.78
CA ILE A 340 -16.02 10.26 -6.72
C ILE A 340 -15.41 11.17 -5.64
N LEU A 341 -14.79 12.29 -6.01
CA LEU A 341 -14.14 13.18 -5.05
C LEU A 341 -15.12 14.12 -4.34
N LEU A 342 -16.29 14.38 -4.91
CA LEU A 342 -17.39 15.05 -4.22
C LEU A 342 -18.10 14.14 -3.21
N ASP A 343 -18.11 12.83 -3.45
CA ASP A 343 -18.59 11.86 -2.46
C ASP A 343 -17.57 11.70 -1.32
N ASN A 344 -16.30 11.47 -1.68
CA ASN A 344 -15.22 11.26 -0.70
C ASN A 344 -13.90 11.89 -1.16
N PRO A 345 -13.51 13.07 -0.64
CA PRO A 345 -12.28 13.75 -1.04
C PRO A 345 -11.00 13.02 -0.60
N TYR A 346 -11.06 12.19 0.45
CA TYR A 346 -9.91 11.43 0.96
C TYR A 346 -9.43 10.33 0.00
N LEU A 347 -10.27 9.89 -0.95
CA LEU A 347 -9.90 8.91 -1.97
C LEU A 347 -8.77 9.39 -2.88
N LEU A 348 -8.46 10.69 -2.90
CA LEU A 348 -7.34 11.23 -3.67
C LEU A 348 -5.97 10.65 -3.24
N TRP A 349 -5.84 10.17 -1.99
CA TRP A 349 -4.62 9.52 -1.47
C TRP A 349 -4.68 7.98 -1.54
N TYR A 350 -5.79 7.44 -1.99
CA TYR A 350 -5.96 6.00 -2.08
C TYR A 350 -5.29 5.43 -3.34
N ALA A 351 -4.38 4.45 -3.18
CA ALA A 351 -3.65 3.83 -4.28
C ALA A 351 -4.56 3.31 -5.40
N GLY A 352 -5.71 2.70 -5.03
CA GLY A 352 -6.68 2.18 -5.99
C GLY A 352 -7.33 3.25 -6.87
N PHE A 353 -7.55 4.47 -6.34
CA PHE A 353 -8.00 5.61 -7.12
C PHE A 353 -6.91 6.05 -8.11
N LEU A 354 -5.71 6.34 -7.60
CA LEU A 354 -4.61 6.89 -8.41
C LEU A 354 -4.18 5.93 -9.53
N LEU A 355 -3.95 4.66 -9.22
CA LEU A 355 -3.57 3.64 -10.21
C LEU A 355 -4.65 3.43 -11.27
N SER A 356 -5.93 3.41 -10.86
CA SER A 356 -7.06 3.24 -11.77
C SER A 356 -7.22 4.40 -12.75
N PHE A 357 -7.03 5.63 -12.29
CA PHE A 357 -7.08 6.83 -13.12
C PHE A 357 -5.84 6.96 -14.01
N ALA A 358 -4.64 6.67 -13.48
CA ALA A 358 -3.39 6.65 -14.24
C ALA A 358 -3.43 5.64 -15.39
N ALA A 359 -4.02 4.46 -15.18
CA ALA A 359 -4.17 3.45 -16.23
C ALA A 359 -4.99 3.99 -17.42
N VAL A 360 -6.12 4.66 -17.18
CA VAL A 360 -6.94 5.24 -18.26
C VAL A 360 -6.21 6.39 -18.94
N LEU A 361 -5.52 7.24 -18.17
CA LEU A 361 -4.67 8.31 -18.74
C LEU A 361 -3.56 7.72 -19.60
N GLY A 362 -2.95 6.61 -19.17
CA GLY A 362 -1.98 5.85 -19.94
C GLY A 362 -2.53 5.41 -21.30
N ILE A 363 -3.72 4.80 -21.33
CA ILE A 363 -4.37 4.37 -22.59
C ILE A 363 -4.61 5.58 -23.51
N VAL A 364 -5.20 6.65 -22.99
CA VAL A 364 -5.69 7.74 -23.82
C VAL A 364 -4.58 8.74 -24.20
N ALA A 365 -3.66 9.07 -23.30
CA ALA A 365 -2.60 10.05 -23.57
C ALA A 365 -1.36 9.39 -24.18
N VAL A 366 -0.87 8.30 -23.60
CA VAL A 366 0.36 7.62 -24.04
C VAL A 366 0.06 6.65 -25.18
N GLY A 367 -0.92 5.74 -24.99
CA GLY A 367 -1.25 4.68 -25.94
C GLY A 367 -1.64 5.21 -27.31
N GLN A 368 -2.55 6.20 -27.38
CA GLN A 368 -2.94 6.82 -28.66
C GLN A 368 -1.75 7.52 -29.38
N THR A 369 -0.81 8.05 -28.60
CA THR A 369 0.40 8.66 -29.18
C THR A 369 1.31 7.59 -29.76
N LEU A 370 1.55 6.49 -29.05
CA LEU A 370 2.37 5.37 -29.51
C LEU A 370 1.77 4.68 -30.74
N ILE A 371 0.46 4.42 -30.76
CA ILE A 371 -0.25 3.81 -31.89
C ILE A 371 -0.13 4.67 -33.15
N LYS A 372 -0.28 6.00 -33.04
CA LYS A 372 -0.14 6.92 -34.18
C LYS A 372 1.28 6.96 -34.78
N ILE A 373 2.29 6.63 -33.97
CA ILE A 373 3.70 6.63 -34.36
C ILE A 373 4.17 5.27 -34.90
N LYS A 374 3.33 4.22 -34.79
CA LYS A 374 3.63 2.82 -35.12
C LYS A 374 4.30 2.58 -36.49
N LYS A 375 4.02 3.38 -37.49
CA LYS A 375 4.69 3.30 -38.81
C LYS A 375 5.96 4.17 -38.82
N PRO A 376 7.14 3.67 -38.76
CA PRO A 376 7.79 2.44 -39.24
C PRO A 376 8.58 1.66 -38.16
N PHE A 377 8.20 1.64 -36.93
CA PHE A 377 9.09 1.30 -35.85
C PHE A 377 8.99 -0.14 -35.34
N PHE A 378 7.76 -0.70 -35.18
CA PHE A 378 7.52 -2.02 -34.58
C PHE A 378 6.31 -2.70 -35.22
N THR A 379 6.48 -4.00 -35.52
CA THR A 379 5.39 -4.92 -35.88
C THR A 379 4.58 -5.37 -34.67
N PHE A 380 4.72 -4.72 -33.51
CA PHE A 380 3.97 -5.07 -32.30
C PHE A 380 2.46 -4.83 -32.46
N SER A 381 1.66 -5.72 -31.88
CA SER A 381 0.22 -5.56 -31.84
C SER A 381 -0.19 -4.30 -31.07
N GLU A 382 -1.32 -3.71 -31.40
CA GLU A 382 -1.85 -2.54 -30.70
C GLU A 382 -2.07 -2.82 -29.20
N ASN A 383 -2.46 -4.06 -28.88
CA ASN A 383 -2.64 -4.49 -27.50
C ASN A 383 -1.35 -4.41 -26.68
N PHE A 384 -0.21 -4.77 -27.28
CA PHE A 384 1.09 -4.63 -26.62
C PHE A 384 1.43 -3.17 -26.33
N LEU A 385 1.21 -2.27 -27.30
CA LEU A 385 1.45 -0.83 -27.13
C LEU A 385 0.54 -0.21 -26.08
N VAL A 386 -0.70 -0.67 -25.99
CA VAL A 386 -1.64 -0.24 -24.94
C VAL A 386 -1.18 -0.72 -23.56
N SER A 387 -0.77 -1.99 -23.42
CA SER A 387 -0.23 -2.51 -22.17
C SER A 387 1.03 -1.76 -21.72
N PHE A 388 1.94 -1.49 -22.65
CA PHE A 388 3.13 -0.69 -22.39
C PHE A 388 2.80 0.74 -21.95
N ALA A 389 1.81 1.37 -22.58
CA ALA A 389 1.35 2.71 -22.22
C ALA A 389 0.72 2.77 -20.81
N ILE A 390 -0.04 1.75 -20.43
CA ILE A 390 -0.58 1.62 -19.07
C ILE A 390 0.58 1.49 -18.08
N GLN A 391 1.54 0.61 -18.36
CA GLN A 391 2.70 0.40 -17.50
C GLN A 391 3.49 1.70 -17.30
N LEU A 392 3.82 2.42 -18.36
CA LEU A 392 4.51 3.71 -18.27
C LEU A 392 3.76 4.73 -17.38
N ALA A 393 2.44 4.73 -17.42
CA ALA A 393 1.66 5.66 -16.62
C ALA A 393 1.52 5.21 -15.15
N THR A 394 1.60 3.91 -14.86
CA THR A 394 1.35 3.37 -13.52
C THR A 394 2.61 3.03 -12.74
N VAL A 395 3.76 2.76 -13.41
CA VAL A 395 5.03 2.38 -12.77
C VAL A 395 5.47 3.32 -11.65
N PRO A 396 5.45 4.67 -11.80
CA PRO A 396 5.89 5.54 -10.69
C PRO A 396 4.98 5.43 -9.46
N LEU A 397 3.68 5.26 -9.66
CA LEU A 397 2.75 5.04 -8.56
C LEU A 397 2.93 3.65 -7.94
N THR A 398 3.21 2.63 -8.77
CA THR A 398 3.52 1.29 -8.27
C THR A 398 4.78 1.31 -7.41
N ALA A 399 5.85 1.98 -7.87
CA ALA A 399 7.07 2.18 -7.09
C ALA A 399 6.81 2.94 -5.78
N TYR A 400 5.94 3.96 -5.79
CA TYR A 400 5.61 4.74 -4.60
C TYR A 400 4.81 3.97 -3.55
N PHE A 401 3.82 3.16 -3.96
CA PHE A 401 2.93 2.45 -3.03
C PHE A 401 3.36 1.04 -2.67
N PHE A 402 4.13 0.38 -3.53
CA PHE A 402 4.53 -1.02 -3.34
C PHE A 402 6.04 -1.21 -3.29
N TYR A 403 6.84 -0.16 -3.58
CA TYR A 403 8.30 -0.12 -3.48
C TYR A 403 9.02 -1.08 -4.45
N GLU A 404 8.26 -1.76 -5.27
CA GLU A 404 8.72 -2.76 -6.23
C GLU A 404 7.96 -2.67 -7.55
N VAL A 405 8.63 -3.03 -8.64
CA VAL A 405 8.06 -3.05 -9.99
C VAL A 405 8.29 -4.43 -10.60
N PRO A 406 7.20 -5.17 -10.92
CA PRO A 406 7.29 -6.44 -11.63
C PRO A 406 7.76 -6.21 -13.08
N VAL A 407 8.97 -6.67 -13.40
CA VAL A 407 9.63 -6.40 -14.69
C VAL A 407 8.93 -7.12 -15.84
N TRP A 408 8.56 -8.37 -15.64
CA TRP A 408 7.96 -9.22 -16.67
C TRP A 408 6.44 -9.05 -16.83
N SER A 409 5.82 -8.20 -16.04
CA SER A 409 4.35 -8.02 -16.02
C SER A 409 3.76 -7.68 -17.39
N MET A 410 4.49 -6.95 -18.24
CA MET A 410 4.02 -6.60 -19.59
C MET A 410 3.90 -7.84 -20.49
N LEU A 411 4.84 -8.78 -20.40
CA LEU A 411 4.79 -10.04 -21.15
C LEU A 411 3.67 -10.95 -20.64
N ILE A 412 3.50 -11.01 -19.32
CA ILE A 412 2.45 -11.81 -18.69
C ILE A 412 1.07 -11.31 -19.09
N ASN A 413 0.88 -10.00 -19.05
CA ASN A 413 -0.37 -9.36 -19.44
C ASN A 413 -0.75 -9.65 -20.89
N PHE A 414 0.23 -9.84 -21.77
CA PHE A 414 -0.02 -10.23 -23.16
C PHE A 414 -0.70 -11.61 -23.26
N PHE A 415 -0.39 -12.54 -22.36
CA PHE A 415 -1.01 -13.87 -22.34
C PHE A 415 -2.30 -13.92 -21.50
N VAL A 416 -2.32 -13.21 -20.36
CA VAL A 416 -3.42 -13.27 -19.38
C VAL A 416 -4.64 -12.48 -19.83
N LEU A 417 -4.45 -11.22 -20.30
CA LEU A 417 -5.57 -10.33 -20.61
C LEU A 417 -6.51 -10.80 -21.73
N PRO A 418 -6.06 -11.45 -22.82
CA PRO A 418 -6.99 -11.94 -23.85
C PRO A 418 -7.98 -13.01 -23.35
N ILE A 419 -7.57 -13.80 -22.36
CA ILE A 419 -8.33 -14.96 -21.88
C ILE A 419 -9.26 -14.58 -20.71
N ILE A 420 -8.98 -13.47 -20.01
CA ILE A 420 -9.75 -13.05 -18.83
C ILE A 420 -11.25 -12.90 -19.11
N GLY A 421 -11.63 -12.44 -20.33
CA GLY A 421 -13.01 -12.28 -20.72
C GLY A 421 -13.78 -13.60 -20.74
N VAL A 422 -13.12 -14.68 -21.17
CA VAL A 422 -13.70 -16.04 -21.18
C VAL A 422 -13.87 -16.54 -19.75
N LEU A 423 -12.85 -16.37 -18.92
CA LEU A 423 -12.88 -16.76 -17.51
C LEU A 423 -14.03 -16.07 -16.75
N LEU A 424 -14.15 -14.76 -16.92
CA LEU A 424 -15.21 -13.98 -16.28
C LEU A 424 -16.60 -14.37 -16.75
N PHE A 425 -16.76 -14.57 -18.06
CA PHE A 425 -18.04 -14.97 -18.62
C PHE A 425 -18.46 -16.36 -18.12
N LEU A 426 -17.57 -17.35 -18.18
CA LEU A 426 -17.84 -18.71 -17.72
C LEU A 426 -18.03 -18.77 -16.21
N GLY A 427 -17.22 -18.02 -15.44
CA GLY A 427 -17.34 -17.92 -13.99
C GLY A 427 -18.70 -17.40 -13.56
N LEU A 428 -19.12 -16.25 -14.08
CA LEU A 428 -20.43 -15.67 -13.78
C LEU A 428 -21.58 -16.57 -14.28
N LEU A 429 -21.50 -17.05 -15.52
CA LEU A 429 -22.51 -17.95 -16.07
C LEU A 429 -22.65 -19.23 -15.24
N GLY A 430 -21.51 -19.86 -14.89
CA GLY A 430 -21.48 -21.05 -14.04
C GLY A 430 -22.05 -20.78 -12.66
N GLY A 431 -21.73 -19.60 -12.05
CA GLY A 431 -22.30 -19.19 -10.78
C GLY A 431 -23.82 -19.07 -10.81
N PHE A 432 -24.38 -18.41 -11.82
CA PHE A 432 -25.84 -18.28 -11.98
C PHE A 432 -26.50 -19.62 -12.34
N VAL A 433 -25.92 -20.42 -13.26
CA VAL A 433 -26.43 -21.75 -13.61
C VAL A 433 -26.38 -22.69 -12.40
N GLY A 434 -25.37 -22.57 -11.55
CA GLY A 434 -25.22 -23.38 -10.35
C GLY A 434 -26.32 -23.17 -9.31
N LEU A 435 -26.95 -22.00 -9.29
CA LEU A 435 -28.15 -21.76 -8.47
C LEU A 435 -29.35 -22.69 -8.88
N LEU A 436 -29.34 -23.19 -10.11
CA LEU A 436 -30.35 -24.12 -10.65
C LEU A 436 -29.84 -25.55 -10.66
N SER A 437 -28.58 -25.75 -11.05
CA SER A 437 -27.98 -27.09 -11.18
C SER A 437 -26.46 -27.04 -10.96
N VAL A 438 -25.99 -27.54 -9.83
CA VAL A 438 -24.57 -27.68 -9.48
C VAL A 438 -23.82 -28.56 -10.47
N ARG A 439 -24.48 -29.63 -11.00
CA ARG A 439 -23.86 -30.54 -12.00
C ARG A 439 -23.50 -29.82 -13.30
N VAL A 440 -24.42 -28.99 -13.82
CA VAL A 440 -24.18 -28.22 -15.06
C VAL A 440 -23.14 -27.14 -14.82
N ALA A 441 -23.15 -26.48 -13.67
CA ALA A 441 -22.14 -25.52 -13.28
C ALA A 441 -20.74 -26.14 -13.24
N GLY A 442 -20.60 -27.34 -12.67
CA GLY A 442 -19.33 -28.07 -12.63
C GLY A 442 -18.72 -28.27 -14.04
N ILE A 443 -19.54 -28.55 -15.06
CA ILE A 443 -19.05 -28.66 -16.46
C ILE A 443 -18.53 -27.30 -16.95
N LEU A 444 -19.22 -26.20 -16.63
CA LEU A 444 -18.81 -24.85 -17.03
C LEU A 444 -17.52 -24.38 -16.31
N PHE A 445 -17.24 -24.91 -15.14
CA PHE A 445 -16.03 -24.55 -14.39
C PHE A 445 -14.79 -25.35 -14.82
N VAL A 446 -14.90 -26.44 -15.56
CA VAL A 446 -13.73 -27.17 -16.07
C VAL A 446 -12.80 -26.27 -16.92
N PRO A 447 -13.28 -25.47 -17.88
CA PRO A 447 -12.41 -24.50 -18.57
C PRO A 447 -11.88 -23.42 -17.66
N CYS A 448 -12.64 -22.98 -16.64
CA CYS A 448 -12.15 -21.99 -15.67
C CYS A 448 -10.93 -22.53 -14.91
N HIS A 449 -11.00 -23.78 -14.42
CA HIS A 449 -9.88 -24.43 -13.76
C HIS A 449 -8.62 -24.44 -14.64
N TRP A 450 -8.72 -24.88 -15.90
CA TRP A 450 -7.56 -24.91 -16.80
C TRP A 450 -6.99 -23.53 -17.11
N ILE A 451 -7.83 -22.49 -17.18
CA ILE A 451 -7.37 -21.11 -17.33
C ILE A 451 -6.61 -20.65 -16.07
N LEU A 452 -7.12 -20.97 -14.88
CA LEU A 452 -6.47 -20.63 -13.62
C LEU A 452 -5.13 -21.35 -13.44
N VAL A 453 -5.06 -22.65 -13.77
CA VAL A 453 -3.81 -23.41 -13.81
C VAL A 453 -2.81 -22.81 -14.80
N PHE A 454 -3.28 -22.38 -15.97
CA PHE A 454 -2.43 -21.67 -16.94
C PHE A 454 -1.90 -20.35 -16.35
N TYR A 455 -2.73 -19.55 -15.69
CA TYR A 455 -2.31 -18.31 -15.03
C TYR A 455 -1.28 -18.56 -13.95
N GLU A 456 -1.51 -19.57 -13.11
CA GLU A 456 -0.56 -19.95 -12.06
C GLU A 456 0.80 -20.34 -12.65
N LYS A 457 0.83 -21.20 -13.68
CA LYS A 457 2.08 -21.60 -14.35
C LYS A 457 2.82 -20.43 -14.97
N VAL A 458 2.13 -19.51 -15.63
CA VAL A 458 2.73 -18.30 -16.21
C VAL A 458 3.28 -17.39 -15.12
N CYS A 459 2.58 -17.24 -14.00
CA CYS A 459 3.06 -16.46 -12.86
C CYS A 459 4.30 -17.09 -12.21
N ARG A 460 4.28 -18.39 -11.92
CA ARG A 460 5.43 -19.12 -11.37
C ARG A 460 6.65 -19.01 -12.27
N LEU A 461 6.48 -19.22 -13.57
CA LEU A 461 7.56 -19.03 -14.55
C LEU A 461 8.11 -17.61 -14.53
N SER A 462 7.25 -16.61 -14.45
CA SER A 462 7.67 -15.20 -14.41
C SER A 462 8.47 -14.86 -13.16
N VAL A 463 8.04 -15.37 -12.00
CA VAL A 463 8.71 -15.11 -10.72
C VAL A 463 10.07 -15.83 -10.66
N SER A 464 10.24 -16.98 -11.33
CA SER A 464 11.50 -17.69 -11.40
C SER A 464 12.54 -17.08 -12.37
N LEU A 465 12.14 -16.11 -13.20
CA LEU A 465 13.08 -15.46 -14.11
C LEU A 465 14.00 -14.47 -13.35
N PRO A 466 15.28 -14.33 -13.78
CA PRO A 466 16.19 -13.37 -13.17
C PRO A 466 15.62 -11.95 -13.22
N GLY A 467 15.73 -11.21 -12.11
CA GLY A 467 15.24 -9.84 -12.01
C GLY A 467 13.72 -9.73 -12.17
N ALA A 468 12.97 -10.74 -11.75
CA ALA A 468 11.50 -10.76 -11.82
C ALA A 468 10.86 -9.53 -11.20
N VAL A 469 11.41 -9.08 -10.09
CA VAL A 469 10.94 -7.91 -9.35
C VAL A 469 12.10 -6.93 -9.19
N TRP A 470 11.88 -5.69 -9.58
CA TRP A 470 12.82 -4.60 -9.34
C TRP A 470 12.39 -3.84 -8.09
N ILE A 471 13.15 -3.97 -7.00
CA ILE A 471 12.99 -3.19 -5.78
C ILE A 471 13.53 -1.79 -6.06
N THR A 472 12.65 -0.80 -6.07
CA THR A 472 12.96 0.58 -6.44
C THR A 472 13.28 1.46 -5.24
N GLY A 473 12.87 1.04 -4.04
CA GLY A 473 12.69 1.94 -2.91
C GLY A 473 11.43 2.81 -3.10
N GLN A 474 11.12 3.60 -2.09
CA GLN A 474 10.03 4.58 -2.17
C GLN A 474 10.55 5.89 -2.79
N PRO A 475 10.17 6.23 -4.03
CA PRO A 475 10.58 7.50 -4.62
C PRO A 475 9.85 8.66 -3.96
N ASP A 476 10.54 9.76 -3.71
CA ASP A 476 9.94 10.99 -3.23
C ASP A 476 8.91 11.55 -4.22
N TRP A 477 7.91 12.30 -3.73
CA TRP A 477 6.90 12.93 -4.58
C TRP A 477 7.51 13.84 -5.68
N GLN A 478 8.68 14.44 -5.42
CA GLN A 478 9.42 15.25 -6.38
C GLN A 478 9.91 14.40 -7.56
N LYS A 479 10.38 13.19 -7.31
CA LYS A 479 10.78 12.22 -8.35
C LYS A 479 9.58 11.77 -9.17
N LEU A 480 8.41 11.55 -8.54
CA LEU A 480 7.19 11.24 -9.27
C LEU A 480 6.79 12.38 -10.22
N LEU A 481 6.81 13.61 -9.73
CA LEU A 481 6.52 14.79 -10.54
C LEU A 481 7.50 14.90 -11.71
N LEU A 482 8.79 14.76 -11.45
CA LEU A 482 9.84 14.79 -12.47
C LEU A 482 9.61 13.70 -13.54
N PHE A 483 9.25 12.49 -13.11
CA PHE A 483 8.92 11.39 -14.02
C PHE A 483 7.80 11.78 -14.99
N TYR A 484 6.67 12.29 -14.48
CA TYR A 484 5.54 12.67 -15.34
C TYR A 484 5.86 13.88 -16.22
N LEU A 485 6.70 14.81 -15.78
CA LEU A 485 7.18 15.92 -16.61
C LEU A 485 8.06 15.43 -17.76
N ILE A 486 9.00 14.51 -17.49
CA ILE A 486 9.85 13.89 -18.51
C ILE A 486 8.97 13.10 -19.49
N LEU A 487 8.04 12.28 -19.01
CA LEU A 487 7.11 11.54 -19.86
C LEU A 487 6.32 12.49 -20.78
N GLY A 488 5.79 13.57 -20.23
CA GLY A 488 5.08 14.60 -21.00
C GLY A 488 5.95 15.26 -22.08
N ALA A 489 7.18 15.61 -21.75
CA ALA A 489 8.15 16.18 -22.67
C ALA A 489 8.51 15.21 -23.80
N VAL A 490 8.75 13.94 -23.48
CA VAL A 490 9.03 12.88 -24.47
C VAL A 490 7.85 12.71 -25.43
N LEU A 491 6.61 12.62 -24.91
CA LEU A 491 5.42 12.50 -25.74
C LEU A 491 5.21 13.72 -26.64
N PHE A 492 5.51 14.93 -26.13
CA PHE A 492 5.45 16.15 -26.93
C PHE A 492 6.50 16.17 -28.04
N ALA A 493 7.74 15.81 -27.71
CA ALA A 493 8.83 15.70 -28.68
C ALA A 493 8.51 14.68 -29.78
N MET A 494 7.99 13.50 -29.40
CA MET A 494 7.54 12.46 -30.32
C MET A 494 6.46 12.93 -31.30
N LYS A 495 5.59 13.86 -30.90
CA LYS A 495 4.56 14.44 -31.77
C LYS A 495 5.11 15.46 -32.75
N LYS A 496 6.12 16.25 -32.37
CA LYS A 496 6.61 17.41 -33.16
C LYS A 496 7.88 17.14 -33.96
N MET A 497 8.75 16.24 -33.51
CA MET A 497 10.08 16.07 -34.11
C MET A 497 10.14 14.95 -35.16
N LYS A 498 10.95 15.13 -36.21
CA LYS A 498 11.14 14.12 -37.27
C LYS A 498 12.01 12.94 -36.82
N GLN A 499 13.04 13.19 -36.01
CA GLN A 499 13.91 12.15 -35.43
C GLN A 499 13.36 11.64 -34.09
N ARG A 500 12.50 10.65 -34.15
CA ARG A 500 11.73 10.19 -32.97
C ARG A 500 12.44 9.11 -32.15
N ARG A 501 13.38 8.37 -32.75
CA ARG A 501 13.99 7.16 -32.17
C ARG A 501 14.84 7.46 -30.95
N GLY A 502 15.76 8.39 -31.03
CA GLY A 502 16.66 8.73 -29.94
C GLY A 502 15.93 9.22 -28.68
N PHE A 503 14.83 10.00 -28.85
CA PHE A 503 14.06 10.53 -27.74
C PHE A 503 13.34 9.44 -26.94
N VAL A 504 12.91 8.33 -27.58
CA VAL A 504 12.26 7.21 -26.88
C VAL A 504 13.26 6.52 -25.98
N PHE A 505 14.45 6.17 -26.48
CA PHE A 505 15.48 5.50 -25.68
C PHE A 505 16.00 6.37 -24.55
N ILE A 506 16.34 7.62 -24.83
CA ILE A 506 16.80 8.58 -23.81
C ILE A 506 15.71 8.78 -22.75
N GLY A 507 14.46 8.96 -23.19
CA GLY A 507 13.34 9.13 -22.28
C GLY A 507 13.10 7.92 -21.39
N CYS A 508 13.13 6.70 -21.93
CA CYS A 508 12.99 5.47 -21.12
C CYS A 508 14.14 5.34 -20.11
N PHE A 509 15.38 5.61 -20.51
CA PHE A 509 16.53 5.57 -19.60
C PHE A 509 16.40 6.59 -18.47
N MET A 510 16.03 7.84 -18.79
CA MET A 510 15.82 8.89 -17.78
C MET A 510 14.68 8.55 -16.83
N LEU A 511 13.58 7.96 -17.33
CA LEU A 511 12.45 7.55 -16.51
C LEU A 511 12.84 6.45 -15.52
N LEU A 512 13.64 5.47 -15.93
CA LEU A 512 14.14 4.42 -15.04
C LEU A 512 15.11 4.98 -13.99
N ALA A 513 16.02 5.89 -14.40
CA ALA A 513 16.99 6.50 -13.48
C ALA A 513 16.31 7.32 -12.36
N VAL A 514 15.20 8.00 -12.69
CA VAL A 514 14.44 8.79 -11.69
C VAL A 514 13.82 7.93 -10.59
N LEU A 515 13.43 6.68 -10.90
CA LEU A 515 12.80 5.80 -9.94
C LEU A 515 13.80 5.07 -9.03
N HIS A 516 15.08 5.03 -9.39
CA HIS A 516 16.08 4.37 -8.57
C HIS A 516 16.41 5.20 -7.32
N ASN A 517 16.26 4.60 -6.15
CA ASN A 517 16.47 5.26 -4.87
C ASN A 517 17.30 4.37 -3.92
N PRO A 518 18.61 4.20 -4.17
CA PRO A 518 19.48 3.40 -3.30
C PRO A 518 19.74 4.12 -1.97
N VAL A 519 19.99 3.34 -0.91
CA VAL A 519 20.55 3.84 0.35
C VAL A 519 21.94 4.41 0.08
N LYS A 520 22.32 5.48 0.75
CA LYS A 520 23.60 6.18 0.55
C LYS A 520 24.25 6.50 1.88
N GLY A 521 25.54 6.15 1.99
CA GLY A 521 26.34 6.44 3.16
C GLY A 521 25.93 5.63 4.39
N PHE A 522 26.51 5.94 5.52
CA PHE A 522 26.20 5.29 6.79
C PHE A 522 24.77 5.59 7.25
N GLU A 523 24.04 4.55 7.63
CA GLU A 523 22.70 4.68 8.19
C GLU A 523 22.38 3.49 9.11
N LEU A 524 21.95 3.78 10.35
CA LEU A 524 21.43 2.81 11.29
C LEU A 524 19.96 3.12 11.56
N ASP A 525 19.07 2.16 11.26
CA ASP A 525 17.64 2.25 11.57
C ASP A 525 17.29 1.22 12.66
N VAL A 526 16.73 1.69 13.77
CA VAL A 526 16.10 0.84 14.80
C VAL A 526 14.59 0.85 14.54
N LEU A 527 14.04 -0.30 14.21
CA LEU A 527 12.64 -0.46 13.79
C LEU A 527 11.71 -0.57 15.00
N ASP A 528 10.54 0.01 14.91
CA ASP A 528 9.42 -0.37 15.78
C ASP A 528 8.89 -1.73 15.30
N VAL A 529 9.31 -2.78 15.96
CA VAL A 529 8.81 -4.15 15.77
C VAL A 529 7.77 -4.55 16.81
N GLY A 530 7.41 -3.64 17.73
CA GLY A 530 6.67 -3.93 18.96
C GLY A 530 7.60 -4.45 20.02
N GLN A 531 7.20 -5.45 20.81
CA GLN A 531 8.05 -6.09 21.81
C GLN A 531 8.99 -7.07 21.13
N GLY A 532 10.26 -6.68 20.95
CA GLY A 532 11.30 -7.43 20.28
C GLY A 532 12.35 -6.51 19.66
N ASP A 533 13.28 -7.05 18.91
CA ASP A 533 14.36 -6.33 18.24
C ASP A 533 14.35 -6.47 16.73
N GLY A 534 14.76 -5.42 16.05
CA GLY A 534 14.99 -5.39 14.62
C GLY A 534 15.74 -4.12 14.21
N MET A 535 16.99 -4.25 13.77
CA MET A 535 17.82 -3.12 13.40
C MET A 535 18.48 -3.35 12.05
N TYR A 536 18.48 -2.33 11.21
CA TYR A 536 19.13 -2.34 9.91
C TYR A 536 20.32 -1.36 9.91
N LEU A 537 21.49 -1.84 9.52
CA LEU A 537 22.71 -1.06 9.39
C LEU A 537 23.19 -1.11 7.94
N HIS A 538 23.37 0.04 7.33
CA HIS A 538 24.02 0.23 6.03
C HIS A 538 25.36 0.95 6.24
N THR A 539 26.44 0.32 5.79
CA THR A 539 27.78 0.89 5.92
C THR A 539 28.10 1.90 4.81
N LYS A 540 29.16 2.67 4.98
CA LYS A 540 29.63 3.60 3.93
C LYS A 540 30.04 2.89 2.64
N GLU A 541 30.54 1.65 2.75
CA GLU A 541 30.98 0.81 1.64
C GLU A 541 29.82 0.09 0.93
N GLY A 542 28.65 0.03 1.57
CA GLY A 542 27.43 -0.49 0.96
C GLY A 542 26.97 -1.86 1.46
N THR A 543 27.59 -2.40 2.50
CA THR A 543 27.19 -3.65 3.14
C THR A 543 25.94 -3.47 4.00
N ASN A 544 25.00 -4.39 3.89
CA ASN A 544 23.74 -4.41 4.60
C ASN A 544 23.74 -5.45 5.71
N PHE A 545 23.71 -5.00 6.95
CA PHE A 545 23.51 -5.84 8.12
C PHE A 545 22.09 -5.72 8.62
N PHE A 546 21.54 -6.80 9.13
CA PHE A 546 20.30 -6.79 9.89
C PHE A 546 20.53 -7.52 11.23
N PHE A 547 20.22 -6.88 12.34
CA PHE A 547 20.38 -7.45 13.67
C PHE A 547 19.03 -7.86 14.22
N ASP A 548 18.92 -9.13 14.56
CA ASP A 548 17.72 -9.77 15.07
C ASP A 548 16.53 -9.61 14.09
N GLY A 549 15.33 -9.68 14.56
CA GLY A 549 14.15 -9.48 13.75
C GLY A 549 13.00 -10.34 14.23
N GLY A 550 12.38 -9.93 15.32
CA GLY A 550 11.26 -10.65 15.88
C GLY A 550 10.31 -9.77 16.67
N SER A 551 9.21 -10.36 17.12
CA SER A 551 8.24 -9.71 18.00
C SER A 551 7.36 -10.76 18.70
N THR A 552 6.99 -10.47 19.96
CA THR A 552 6.02 -11.28 20.72
C THR A 552 4.61 -10.70 20.72
N ASP A 553 4.42 -9.45 20.34
CA ASP A 553 3.12 -8.76 20.33
C ASP A 553 2.60 -8.43 18.93
N VAL A 554 3.49 -8.34 17.92
CA VAL A 554 3.14 -8.06 16.53
C VAL A 554 3.12 -9.35 15.70
N SER A 555 1.92 -9.81 15.36
CA SER A 555 1.79 -10.97 14.46
C SER A 555 2.32 -10.66 13.07
N LYS A 556 3.12 -11.59 12.51
CA LYS A 556 3.72 -11.47 11.17
C LYS A 556 4.56 -10.21 11.01
N VAL A 557 5.44 -9.94 11.98
CA VAL A 557 6.30 -8.77 12.03
C VAL A 557 7.22 -8.68 10.81
N GLY A 558 7.79 -9.80 10.35
CA GLY A 558 8.59 -9.87 9.14
C GLY A 558 7.83 -9.44 7.90
N THR A 559 6.62 -9.97 7.72
CA THR A 559 5.76 -9.71 6.56
C THR A 559 5.20 -8.28 6.54
N TYR A 560 4.80 -7.73 7.70
CA TYR A 560 4.07 -6.47 7.75
C TYR A 560 4.89 -5.26 8.18
N ARG A 561 6.04 -5.46 8.87
CA ARG A 561 6.90 -4.35 9.29
C ARG A 561 8.27 -4.37 8.62
N MET A 562 8.99 -5.49 8.64
CA MET A 562 10.38 -5.55 8.20
C MET A 562 10.52 -5.61 6.67
N LEU A 563 9.82 -6.52 5.98
CA LEU A 563 9.90 -6.65 4.52
C LEU A 563 9.44 -5.38 3.78
N PRO A 564 8.33 -4.72 4.16
CA PRO A 564 7.96 -3.43 3.58
C PRO A 564 8.99 -2.34 3.83
N PHE A 565 9.62 -2.30 5.01
CA PHE A 565 10.70 -1.37 5.32
C PHE A 565 11.89 -1.58 4.38
N LEU A 566 12.41 -2.80 4.27
CA LEU A 566 13.54 -3.11 3.40
C LEU A 566 13.26 -2.74 1.94
N LYS A 567 12.06 -3.05 1.44
CA LYS A 567 11.64 -2.67 0.10
C LYS A 567 11.51 -1.15 -0.07
N ALA A 568 10.95 -0.44 0.91
CA ALA A 568 10.82 1.02 0.86
C ALA A 568 12.17 1.72 0.88
N LYS A 569 13.15 1.15 1.58
CA LYS A 569 14.55 1.60 1.56
C LYS A 569 15.28 1.30 0.24
N GLY A 570 14.74 0.42 -0.60
CA GLY A 570 15.39 -0.02 -1.84
C GLY A 570 16.49 -1.06 -1.62
N VAL A 571 16.50 -1.70 -0.46
CA VAL A 571 17.42 -2.80 -0.15
C VAL A 571 16.98 -4.03 -0.93
N LYS A 572 17.87 -4.61 -1.70
CA LYS A 572 17.56 -5.77 -2.54
C LYS A 572 17.86 -7.07 -1.83
N LYS A 573 18.94 -7.07 -1.04
CA LYS A 573 19.42 -8.23 -0.26
C LYS A 573 20.04 -7.77 1.05
N ILE A 574 20.09 -8.65 2.02
CA ILE A 574 20.86 -8.52 3.25
C ILE A 574 22.10 -9.36 3.11
N ASP A 575 23.29 -8.74 3.29
CA ASP A 575 24.56 -9.44 3.21
C ASP A 575 24.78 -10.31 4.47
N TYR A 576 24.47 -9.78 5.65
CA TYR A 576 24.59 -10.49 6.92
C TYR A 576 23.38 -10.24 7.83
N TRP A 577 22.65 -11.31 8.14
CA TRP A 577 21.59 -11.29 9.14
C TRP A 577 22.10 -11.88 10.44
N ILE A 578 22.25 -11.04 11.46
CA ILE A 578 22.86 -11.41 12.72
C ILE A 578 21.76 -11.76 13.72
N VAL A 579 21.87 -12.92 14.33
CA VAL A 579 20.95 -13.41 15.36
C VAL A 579 21.68 -13.42 16.70
N SER A 580 21.24 -12.58 17.63
CA SER A 580 21.82 -12.52 18.97
C SER A 580 21.57 -13.81 19.74
N HIS A 581 20.31 -14.26 19.76
CA HIS A 581 19.86 -15.53 20.35
C HIS A 581 18.54 -15.98 19.71
N THR A 582 18.01 -17.15 20.09
CA THR A 582 16.92 -17.81 19.35
C THR A 582 15.52 -17.63 19.93
N ASP A 583 15.27 -16.62 20.76
CA ASP A 583 13.93 -16.33 21.25
C ASP A 583 13.04 -15.67 20.19
N ALA A 584 11.73 -15.83 20.33
CA ALA A 584 10.77 -15.46 19.29
C ALA A 584 10.77 -13.96 18.94
N ASP A 585 11.04 -13.11 19.91
CA ASP A 585 11.17 -11.66 19.73
C ASP A 585 12.45 -11.20 19.02
N HIS A 586 13.34 -12.15 18.69
CA HIS A 586 14.54 -11.91 17.91
C HIS A 586 14.55 -12.63 16.56
N ILE A 587 13.75 -13.70 16.38
CA ILE A 587 13.83 -14.53 15.15
C ILE A 587 12.52 -14.72 14.39
N SER A 588 11.35 -14.38 14.96
CA SER A 588 10.07 -14.68 14.31
C SER A 588 9.93 -14.00 12.94
N GLY A 589 10.42 -12.78 12.81
CA GLY A 589 10.41 -12.03 11.55
C GLY A 589 11.42 -12.57 10.53
N LEU A 590 12.61 -13.02 10.98
CA LEU A 590 13.59 -13.66 10.10
C LEU A 590 13.02 -14.91 9.42
N LYS A 591 12.30 -15.76 10.17
CA LYS A 591 11.62 -16.94 9.62
C LYS A 591 10.65 -16.54 8.49
N GLU A 592 9.88 -15.47 8.70
CA GLU A 592 8.92 -14.97 7.71
C GLU A 592 9.62 -14.35 6.48
N ILE A 593 10.75 -13.68 6.67
CA ILE A 593 11.55 -13.09 5.59
C ILE A 593 12.15 -14.19 4.71
N LEU A 594 12.66 -15.27 5.30
CA LEU A 594 13.13 -16.45 4.57
C LEU A 594 11.98 -17.10 3.79
N GLN A 595 10.82 -17.32 4.42
CA GLN A 595 9.62 -17.87 3.77
C GLN A 595 9.09 -16.98 2.63
N ALA A 596 9.31 -15.67 2.70
CA ALA A 596 9.00 -14.73 1.64
C ALA A 596 9.99 -14.77 0.46
N GLU A 597 11.02 -15.63 0.55
CA GLU A 597 12.10 -15.76 -0.44
C GLU A 597 12.85 -14.43 -0.68
N TYR A 598 13.04 -13.66 0.41
CA TYR A 598 13.86 -12.45 0.34
C TYR A 598 15.34 -12.84 0.45
N GLU A 599 16.19 -12.25 -0.38
CA GLU A 599 17.59 -12.63 -0.52
C GLU A 599 18.41 -12.25 0.73
N ILE A 600 18.97 -13.27 1.39
CA ILE A 600 19.88 -13.15 2.53
C ILE A 600 21.10 -14.02 2.20
N ASP A 601 22.28 -13.40 2.13
CA ASP A 601 23.51 -14.16 1.81
C ASP A 601 23.92 -15.03 3.00
N HIS A 602 24.02 -14.45 4.20
CA HIS A 602 24.50 -15.13 5.39
C HIS A 602 23.61 -14.87 6.61
N ILE A 603 23.34 -15.92 7.38
CA ILE A 603 22.82 -15.80 8.76
C ILE A 603 23.95 -16.10 9.73
N VAL A 604 24.18 -15.20 10.68
CA VAL A 604 25.28 -15.23 11.62
C VAL A 604 24.77 -15.54 13.02
N PHE A 605 25.32 -16.58 13.65
CA PHE A 605 25.05 -16.95 15.03
C PHE A 605 26.32 -16.91 15.88
N SER A 606 26.13 -16.82 17.21
CA SER A 606 27.22 -17.12 18.15
C SER A 606 27.70 -18.57 17.97
N LYS A 607 29.00 -18.82 18.08
CA LYS A 607 29.55 -20.16 18.14
C LYS A 607 28.97 -20.98 19.31
N TYR A 608 28.50 -20.27 20.33
CA TYR A 608 27.94 -20.83 21.56
C TYR A 608 26.42 -20.86 21.61
N VAL A 609 25.75 -20.60 20.46
CA VAL A 609 24.29 -20.68 20.35
C VAL A 609 23.81 -22.06 20.81
N LEU A 610 22.76 -22.11 21.63
CA LEU A 610 22.16 -23.34 22.08
C LEU A 610 21.50 -24.09 20.94
N ASN A 611 21.69 -25.42 20.93
CA ASN A 611 21.12 -26.28 19.90
C ASN A 611 19.69 -26.68 20.25
N ASP A 612 18.80 -25.73 20.25
CA ASP A 612 17.37 -25.89 20.53
C ASP A 612 16.52 -26.07 19.26
N GLU A 613 15.21 -26.29 19.45
CA GLU A 613 14.26 -26.47 18.36
C GLU A 613 14.21 -25.25 17.43
N ALA A 614 14.25 -24.03 17.98
CA ALA A 614 14.18 -22.78 17.22
C ALA A 614 15.41 -22.59 16.32
N TYR A 615 16.60 -22.95 16.82
CA TYR A 615 17.83 -22.95 16.03
C TYR A 615 17.77 -23.98 14.89
N GLN A 616 17.29 -25.22 15.18
CA GLN A 616 17.18 -26.27 14.16
C GLN A 616 16.17 -25.89 13.05
N GLU A 617 15.06 -25.25 13.43
CA GLU A 617 14.09 -24.73 12.46
C GLU A 617 14.72 -23.69 11.54
N LEU A 618 15.49 -22.73 12.08
CA LEU A 618 16.20 -21.73 11.28
C LEU A 618 17.25 -22.36 10.34
N LEU A 619 17.97 -23.37 10.80
CA LEU A 619 18.91 -24.11 9.95
C LEU A 619 18.18 -24.76 8.76
N ALA A 620 17.05 -25.41 9.02
CA ALA A 620 16.24 -26.04 7.98
C ALA A 620 15.70 -25.04 6.97
N LEU A 621 15.21 -23.86 7.43
CA LEU A 621 14.77 -22.79 6.57
C LEU A 621 15.93 -22.21 5.74
N ALA A 622 17.07 -21.92 6.36
CA ALA A 622 18.25 -21.41 5.67
C ALA A 622 18.70 -22.36 4.55
N GLN A 623 18.76 -23.68 4.85
CA GLN A 623 19.07 -24.68 3.86
C GLN A 623 18.06 -24.73 2.72
N THR A 624 16.77 -24.60 3.03
CA THR A 624 15.68 -24.62 2.02
C THR A 624 15.79 -23.45 1.05
N TYR A 625 16.16 -22.28 1.55
CA TYR A 625 16.24 -21.05 0.75
C TYR A 625 17.66 -20.68 0.29
N GLY A 626 18.65 -21.52 0.56
CA GLY A 626 20.02 -21.37 0.05
C GLY A 626 20.83 -20.28 0.75
N THR A 627 20.49 -19.94 2.00
CA THR A 627 21.21 -18.96 2.83
C THR A 627 22.35 -19.67 3.60
N GLU A 628 23.55 -19.11 3.57
CA GLU A 628 24.70 -19.65 4.27
C GLU A 628 24.66 -19.33 5.77
N ILE A 629 25.08 -20.29 6.60
CA ILE A 629 25.17 -20.13 8.06
C ILE A 629 26.61 -19.89 8.45
N LEU A 630 26.87 -18.78 9.15
CA LEU A 630 28.17 -18.46 9.74
C LEU A 630 28.07 -18.47 11.27
N LYS A 631 29.21 -18.82 11.93
CA LYS A 631 29.33 -18.77 13.38
C LYS A 631 30.48 -17.85 13.77
N MET A 632 30.20 -16.89 14.66
CA MET A 632 31.21 -15.99 15.22
C MET A 632 31.67 -16.44 16.61
N ASP A 633 32.99 -16.37 16.85
CA ASP A 633 33.63 -16.50 18.15
C ASP A 633 34.08 -15.13 18.66
N CYS A 634 34.29 -15.00 19.96
CA CYS A 634 34.83 -13.76 20.53
C CYS A 634 36.20 -13.43 19.91
N GLY A 635 36.33 -12.24 19.39
CA GLY A 635 37.50 -11.73 18.67
C GLY A 635 37.37 -11.74 17.16
N ASP A 636 36.43 -12.51 16.60
CA ASP A 636 36.15 -12.47 15.17
C ASP A 636 35.63 -11.11 14.74
N ILE A 637 35.96 -10.69 13.52
CA ILE A 637 35.61 -9.40 12.98
C ILE A 637 35.18 -9.50 11.51
N PHE A 638 34.04 -8.94 11.17
CA PHE A 638 33.69 -8.62 9.79
C PHE A 638 34.27 -7.25 9.44
N THR A 639 35.16 -7.21 8.46
CA THR A 639 35.75 -5.96 7.98
C THR A 639 35.07 -5.50 6.69
N ASP A 640 34.72 -4.21 6.62
CA ASP A 640 34.13 -3.57 5.45
C ASP A 640 34.82 -2.20 5.23
N GLY A 641 35.86 -2.22 4.39
CA GLY A 641 36.75 -1.06 4.25
C GLY A 641 37.46 -0.72 5.56
N GLU A 642 37.18 0.46 6.08
CA GLU A 642 37.72 0.95 7.37
C GLU A 642 36.78 0.64 8.55
N ALA A 643 35.58 0.11 8.28
CA ALA A 643 34.64 -0.30 9.30
C ALA A 643 34.86 -1.73 9.73
N GLY A 644 34.55 -2.02 10.99
CA GLY A 644 34.62 -3.36 11.56
C GLY A 644 33.48 -3.67 12.49
N LEU A 645 32.88 -4.85 12.34
CA LEU A 645 31.90 -5.41 13.27
C LEU A 645 32.55 -6.57 14.02
N ARG A 646 32.92 -6.34 15.28
CA ARG A 646 33.66 -7.28 16.12
C ARG A 646 32.75 -7.99 17.10
N CYS A 647 32.87 -9.30 17.21
CA CYS A 647 32.30 -10.08 18.31
C CYS A 647 33.15 -9.90 19.58
N ILE A 648 32.53 -9.44 20.66
CA ILE A 648 33.20 -9.25 21.97
C ILE A 648 32.71 -10.25 23.03
N PHE A 649 31.56 -10.91 22.79
CA PHE A 649 30.95 -11.90 23.69
C PHE A 649 29.95 -12.77 22.92
N PRO A 650 29.70 -14.05 23.35
CA PRO A 650 30.35 -14.80 24.42
C PRO A 650 31.71 -15.38 24.00
N ASP A 651 32.51 -15.79 24.97
CA ASP A 651 33.79 -16.49 24.74
C ASP A 651 33.82 -17.90 25.35
N GLN A 652 34.91 -18.64 25.13
CA GLN A 652 35.07 -20.04 25.56
C GLN A 652 34.96 -20.24 27.07
N THR A 653 35.22 -19.21 27.86
CA THR A 653 35.26 -19.31 29.32
C THR A 653 33.86 -19.11 29.94
N TYR A 654 32.96 -18.44 29.22
CA TYR A 654 31.60 -18.18 29.66
C TYR A 654 30.66 -19.34 29.28
N LYS A 655 29.99 -19.93 30.26
CA LYS A 655 29.08 -21.05 30.06
C LYS A 655 27.74 -20.74 30.72
N SER A 656 26.66 -20.91 30.00
CA SER A 656 25.31 -20.78 30.47
C SER A 656 24.37 -21.72 29.69
N ASP A 657 23.28 -22.13 30.33
CA ASP A 657 22.17 -22.83 29.69
C ASP A 657 21.03 -21.85 29.34
N ASP A 658 21.20 -20.58 29.63
CA ASP A 658 20.27 -19.50 29.29
C ASP A 658 20.64 -18.89 27.94
N LYS A 659 19.67 -18.81 27.04
CA LYS A 659 19.84 -18.24 25.69
C LYS A 659 20.22 -16.75 25.74
N ASN A 660 19.55 -15.99 26.62
CA ASN A 660 19.78 -14.56 26.78
C ASN A 660 21.23 -14.31 27.26
N ALA A 661 21.69 -15.09 28.23
CA ALA A 661 23.06 -15.03 28.75
C ALA A 661 24.14 -15.37 27.68
N LEU A 662 23.76 -16.08 26.60
CA LEU A 662 24.64 -16.40 25.46
C LEU A 662 24.39 -15.52 24.24
N SER A 663 23.70 -14.39 24.40
CA SER A 663 23.47 -13.42 23.33
C SER A 663 24.77 -12.96 22.70
N LEU A 664 24.81 -12.91 21.37
CA LEU A 664 25.93 -12.41 20.60
C LEU A 664 26.06 -10.89 20.78
N VAL A 665 27.12 -10.45 21.46
CA VAL A 665 27.40 -9.02 21.65
C VAL A 665 28.41 -8.56 20.62
N LEU A 666 28.02 -7.56 19.83
CA LEU A 666 28.82 -7.04 18.74
C LEU A 666 29.13 -5.55 18.93
N ARG A 667 30.34 -5.17 18.56
CA ARG A 667 30.79 -3.78 18.51
C ARG A 667 31.11 -3.38 17.08
N TYR A 668 30.43 -2.40 16.57
CA TYR A 668 30.71 -1.76 15.29
C TYR A 668 31.55 -0.53 15.50
N GLU A 669 32.56 -0.35 14.66
CA GLU A 669 33.41 0.84 14.66
C GLU A 669 33.77 1.23 13.25
N ASP A 670 33.64 2.51 12.92
CA ASP A 670 34.23 3.15 11.76
C ASP A 670 34.92 4.46 12.20
N GLN A 671 35.41 5.29 11.26
CA GLN A 671 36.13 6.55 11.59
C GLN A 671 35.30 7.59 12.33
N GLU A 672 33.96 7.55 12.22
CA GLU A 672 33.07 8.60 12.72
C GLU A 672 32.03 8.06 13.70
N PHE A 673 31.80 6.75 13.74
CA PHE A 673 30.73 6.14 14.51
C PHE A 673 31.19 4.86 15.20
N SER A 674 30.74 4.68 16.44
CA SER A 674 30.88 3.44 17.18
C SER A 674 29.56 3.02 17.82
N GLY A 675 29.20 1.75 17.72
CA GLY A 675 27.94 1.23 18.26
C GLY A 675 28.11 -0.13 18.91
N ILE A 676 27.30 -0.42 19.94
CA ILE A 676 27.28 -1.73 20.59
C ILE A 676 25.86 -2.30 20.55
N PHE A 677 25.77 -3.58 20.16
CA PHE A 677 24.55 -4.38 20.03
C PHE A 677 24.66 -5.56 21.00
N THR A 678 23.84 -5.58 22.01
CA THR A 678 24.00 -6.46 23.18
C THR A 678 23.03 -7.63 23.23
N GLY A 679 22.03 -7.67 22.34
CA GLY A 679 20.93 -8.62 22.49
C GLY A 679 20.27 -8.48 23.87
N ASP A 680 20.01 -9.61 24.52
CA ASP A 680 19.25 -9.67 25.76
C ASP A 680 20.09 -10.10 26.99
N ILE A 681 21.41 -9.70 26.98
CA ILE A 681 22.28 -9.96 28.14
C ILE A 681 21.72 -9.32 29.42
N SER A 682 22.01 -9.94 30.55
CA SER A 682 21.68 -9.42 31.88
C SER A 682 22.83 -8.67 32.53
N SER A 683 22.60 -8.09 33.69
CA SER A 683 23.64 -7.42 34.48
C SER A 683 24.85 -8.33 34.83
N ALA A 684 24.68 -9.65 34.86
CA ALA A 684 25.78 -10.57 35.09
C ALA A 684 26.78 -10.57 33.90
N GLU A 685 26.29 -10.63 32.67
CA GLU A 685 27.10 -10.58 31.45
C GLU A 685 27.68 -9.15 31.25
N GLU A 686 26.92 -8.12 31.58
CA GLU A 686 27.41 -6.73 31.58
C GLU A 686 28.60 -6.57 32.52
N GLN A 687 28.51 -7.10 33.76
CA GLN A 687 29.60 -7.08 34.72
C GLN A 687 30.81 -7.86 34.19
N TYR A 688 30.60 -9.04 33.60
CA TYR A 688 31.66 -9.81 32.95
C TYR A 688 32.40 -8.99 31.89
N LEU A 689 31.67 -8.28 31.02
CA LEU A 689 32.24 -7.44 29.98
C LEU A 689 33.08 -6.28 30.53
N VAL A 690 32.65 -5.67 31.64
CA VAL A 690 33.39 -4.58 32.32
C VAL A 690 34.64 -5.11 32.99
N GLU A 691 34.55 -6.19 33.78
CA GLU A 691 35.67 -6.78 34.49
C GLU A 691 36.79 -7.25 33.55
N HIS A 692 36.41 -7.78 32.36
CA HIS A 692 37.38 -8.24 31.36
C HIS A 692 37.81 -7.13 30.39
N LYS A 693 37.40 -5.85 30.63
CA LYS A 693 37.74 -4.68 29.81
C LYS A 693 37.42 -4.84 28.33
N LYS A 694 36.28 -5.51 28.02
CA LYS A 694 35.83 -5.76 26.66
C LYS A 694 34.99 -4.60 26.11
N VAL A 695 34.60 -3.66 26.93
CA VAL A 695 33.80 -2.47 26.58
C VAL A 695 34.57 -1.17 26.75
N GLY A 696 34.17 -0.14 26.06
CA GLY A 696 34.69 1.22 26.12
C GLY A 696 33.66 2.16 25.51
N SER A 697 33.94 3.47 25.52
CA SER A 697 32.99 4.51 25.05
C SER A 697 32.45 4.22 23.63
N VAL A 698 31.17 4.54 23.43
CA VAL A 698 30.47 4.34 22.15
C VAL A 698 29.56 5.54 21.87
N THR A 699 29.32 5.81 20.58
CA THR A 699 28.33 6.79 20.14
C THR A 699 26.91 6.24 20.34
N PHE A 700 26.71 4.95 20.07
CA PHE A 700 25.40 4.31 20.07
C PHE A 700 25.37 3.05 20.97
N TYR A 701 24.31 2.93 21.74
CA TYR A 701 23.98 1.77 22.52
C TYR A 701 22.56 1.30 22.26
N LYS A 702 22.35 0.03 21.87
CA LYS A 702 21.06 -0.63 21.92
C LYS A 702 20.87 -1.17 23.34
N ALA A 703 19.90 -0.64 24.07
CA ALA A 703 19.63 -1.05 25.45
C ALA A 703 19.40 -2.56 25.53
N ALA A 704 20.14 -3.23 26.40
CA ALA A 704 20.06 -4.67 26.59
C ALA A 704 18.67 -5.08 27.07
N HIS A 705 18.18 -6.22 26.53
CA HIS A 705 16.93 -6.87 26.94
C HIS A 705 15.74 -5.88 27.00
N HIS A 706 15.58 -5.09 25.94
CA HIS A 706 14.49 -4.09 25.73
C HIS A 706 14.35 -3.08 26.90
N GLY A 707 15.44 -2.79 27.60
CA GLY A 707 15.40 -1.93 28.78
C GLY A 707 14.92 -2.66 30.03
N SER A 708 15.14 -3.97 30.14
CA SER A 708 14.82 -4.76 31.33
C SER A 708 15.46 -4.19 32.60
N ARG A 709 14.76 -4.25 33.74
CA ARG A 709 15.28 -3.93 35.06
C ARG A 709 16.45 -4.82 35.50
N TYR A 710 16.66 -5.97 34.87
CA TYR A 710 17.72 -6.92 35.16
C TYR A 710 18.96 -6.71 34.26
N SER A 711 18.95 -5.66 33.46
CA SER A 711 20.00 -5.25 32.53
C SER A 711 20.22 -3.74 32.65
N ASN A 712 21.16 -3.18 31.87
CA ASN A 712 21.46 -1.76 31.82
C ASN A 712 22.01 -1.24 33.17
N SER A 713 22.96 -1.99 33.73
CA SER A 713 23.59 -1.69 35.00
C SER A 713 24.41 -0.39 34.93
N ARG A 714 24.46 0.33 36.05
CA ARG A 714 25.17 1.62 36.13
C ARG A 714 26.64 1.51 35.72
N ASP A 715 27.34 0.47 36.20
CA ASP A 715 28.78 0.30 35.95
C ASP A 715 29.05 0.05 34.48
N PHE A 716 28.19 -0.74 33.82
CA PHE A 716 28.26 -0.99 32.39
C PHE A 716 28.00 0.29 31.57
N LEU A 717 26.97 1.03 31.90
CA LEU A 717 26.63 2.29 31.22
C LEU A 717 27.69 3.36 31.41
N MET A 718 28.33 3.46 32.61
CA MET A 718 29.44 4.35 32.84
C MET A 718 30.69 3.96 32.04
N ALA A 719 30.95 2.68 31.85
CA ALA A 719 32.04 2.17 30.99
C ALA A 719 31.79 2.45 29.50
N LEU A 720 30.50 2.35 29.04
CA LEU A 720 30.12 2.66 27.68
C LEU A 720 30.00 4.14 27.37
N SER A 721 29.61 4.96 28.36
CA SER A 721 29.33 6.39 28.19
C SER A 721 28.63 6.74 26.85
N PRO A 722 27.47 6.13 26.53
CA PRO A 722 26.87 6.27 25.21
C PRO A 722 26.30 7.67 24.99
N GLU A 723 26.47 8.23 23.79
CA GLU A 723 25.83 9.50 23.41
C GLU A 723 24.33 9.30 23.14
N ILE A 724 23.97 8.18 22.47
CA ILE A 724 22.63 7.82 22.08
C ILE A 724 22.31 6.41 22.56
N THR A 725 21.19 6.25 23.25
CA THR A 725 20.65 4.94 23.62
C THR A 725 19.26 4.74 22.99
N THR A 726 19.06 3.62 22.30
CA THR A 726 17.73 3.25 21.81
C THR A 726 17.17 2.07 22.59
N ILE A 727 15.88 2.15 22.89
CA ILE A 727 15.13 1.09 23.56
C ILE A 727 14.06 0.60 22.58
N SER A 728 14.16 -0.67 22.22
CA SER A 728 13.17 -1.32 21.37
C SER A 728 12.17 -2.08 22.24
N CYS A 729 10.95 -1.58 22.38
CA CYS A 729 9.92 -2.18 23.19
C CYS A 729 8.52 -1.84 22.66
N GLY A 730 7.52 -2.68 22.98
CA GLY A 730 6.14 -2.51 22.59
C GLY A 730 5.35 -1.62 23.55
N GLU A 731 4.37 -0.89 23.03
CA GLU A 731 3.42 -0.13 23.84
C GLU A 731 2.55 -1.09 24.67
N ASN A 732 2.40 -0.82 25.97
CA ASN A 732 1.63 -1.67 26.91
C ASN A 732 2.09 -3.14 26.94
N ASN A 733 3.39 -3.40 26.78
CA ASN A 733 3.93 -4.75 26.80
C ASN A 733 3.76 -5.40 28.19
N ARG A 734 3.55 -6.72 28.19
CA ARG A 734 3.28 -7.50 29.42
C ARG A 734 4.48 -7.62 30.36
N TYR A 735 5.68 -7.24 29.91
CA TYR A 735 6.92 -7.37 30.68
C TYR A 735 7.21 -6.12 31.51
N GLY A 736 6.51 -5.02 31.25
CA GLY A 736 6.75 -3.71 31.90
C GLY A 736 8.07 -3.07 31.45
N HIS A 737 8.49 -3.31 30.22
CA HIS A 737 9.67 -2.67 29.61
C HIS A 737 9.29 -1.31 28.99
N PRO A 738 10.21 -0.32 29.09
CA PRO A 738 11.46 -0.32 29.87
C PRO A 738 11.21 -0.20 31.37
N GLY A 739 12.05 -0.88 32.18
CA GLY A 739 12.01 -0.77 33.63
C GLY A 739 12.48 0.60 34.13
N GLU A 740 11.87 1.10 35.20
CA GLU A 740 12.22 2.42 35.77
C GLU A 740 13.70 2.53 36.16
N GLU A 741 14.27 1.46 36.75
CA GLU A 741 15.67 1.41 37.13
C GLU A 741 16.61 1.49 35.92
N ALA A 742 16.33 0.75 34.85
CA ALA A 742 17.08 0.79 33.60
C ALA A 742 17.05 2.21 32.98
N LEU A 743 15.86 2.82 32.91
CA LEU A 743 15.69 4.18 32.41
C LEU A 743 16.48 5.21 33.26
N CYS A 744 16.46 5.05 34.59
CA CYS A 744 17.22 5.92 35.49
C CYS A 744 18.72 5.81 35.21
N ASN A 745 19.26 4.58 35.16
CA ASN A 745 20.67 4.33 34.91
C ASN A 745 21.12 4.87 33.56
N ILE A 746 20.30 4.67 32.49
CA ILE A 746 20.61 5.18 31.15
C ILE A 746 20.63 6.73 31.16
N LYS A 747 19.66 7.37 31.80
CA LYS A 747 19.64 8.84 31.90
C LYS A 747 20.80 9.40 32.74
N GLU A 748 21.19 8.72 33.82
CA GLU A 748 22.33 9.08 34.64
C GLU A 748 23.67 8.95 33.90
N SER A 749 23.77 8.07 32.87
CA SER A 749 24.96 8.00 32.02
C SER A 749 25.15 9.22 31.10
N GLY A 750 24.13 10.11 31.01
CA GLY A 750 24.15 11.29 30.14
C GLY A 750 23.69 11.00 28.70
N SER A 751 23.23 9.81 28.41
CA SER A 751 22.79 9.41 27.08
C SER A 751 21.46 10.03 26.68
N ALA A 752 21.31 10.40 25.42
CA ALA A 752 20.02 10.76 24.82
C ALA A 752 19.20 9.47 24.55
N VAL A 753 18.03 9.34 25.19
CA VAL A 753 17.20 8.13 25.14
C VAL A 753 16.10 8.27 24.09
N TYR A 754 15.92 7.25 23.27
CA TYR A 754 14.87 7.15 22.26
C TYR A 754 14.18 5.79 22.35
N GLU A 755 12.85 5.79 22.48
CA GLU A 755 12.03 4.58 22.60
C GLU A 755 11.23 4.35 21.30
N THR A 756 11.28 3.13 20.75
CA THR A 756 10.58 2.84 19.49
C THR A 756 9.07 2.96 19.61
N MET A 757 8.49 2.68 20.78
CA MET A 757 7.06 2.83 21.04
C MET A 757 6.56 4.29 20.92
N GLU A 758 7.42 5.26 21.20
CA GLU A 758 7.09 6.70 21.09
C GLU A 758 7.52 7.30 19.76
N CYS A 759 8.72 6.93 19.31
CA CYS A 759 9.38 7.54 18.14
C CYS A 759 9.03 6.82 16.82
N GLY A 760 8.45 5.59 16.86
CA GLY A 760 8.46 4.71 15.71
C GLY A 760 9.90 4.32 15.35
N ARG A 761 10.20 4.15 14.07
CA ARG A 761 11.58 3.94 13.60
C ARG A 761 12.48 5.11 14.01
N ILE A 762 13.66 4.77 14.55
CA ILE A 762 14.70 5.70 14.93
C ILE A 762 15.86 5.54 13.96
N ARG A 763 16.18 6.58 13.21
CA ARG A 763 17.27 6.58 12.22
C ARG A 763 18.42 7.44 12.70
N ILE A 764 19.64 6.90 12.62
CA ILE A 764 20.87 7.57 12.97
C ILE A 764 21.74 7.69 11.72
N ARG A 765 22.16 8.90 11.40
CA ARG A 765 23.10 9.22 10.32
C ARG A 765 24.22 10.05 10.84
N MET A 766 25.37 10.02 10.15
CA MET A 766 26.48 10.90 10.45
C MET A 766 26.46 12.13 9.54
N GLU A 767 26.38 13.32 10.12
CA GLU A 767 26.43 14.59 9.39
C GLU A 767 27.53 15.48 10.00
N ASN A 768 28.54 15.79 9.20
CA ASN A 768 29.69 16.59 9.64
C ASN A 768 30.39 16.04 10.92
N GLY A 769 30.50 14.69 10.99
CA GLY A 769 31.14 14.01 12.12
C GLY A 769 30.31 13.97 13.42
N LYS A 770 29.02 14.27 13.36
CA LYS A 770 28.10 14.18 14.49
C LYS A 770 26.91 13.29 14.17
N PRO A 771 26.43 12.50 15.14
CA PRO A 771 25.24 11.70 14.95
C PRO A 771 23.99 12.60 14.92
N VAL A 772 23.15 12.39 13.92
CA VAL A 772 21.84 13.03 13.77
C VAL A 772 20.76 11.97 13.86
N VAL A 773 19.82 12.19 14.78
CA VAL A 773 18.70 11.25 15.03
C VAL A 773 17.42 11.78 14.39
N GLU A 774 16.80 10.96 13.54
CA GLU A 774 15.50 11.21 12.92
C GLU A 774 14.48 10.22 13.47
N LYS A 775 13.38 10.72 14.02
CA LYS A 775 12.25 9.91 14.51
C LYS A 775 11.15 9.85 13.43
N PHE A 776 10.56 8.68 13.25
CA PHE A 776 9.52 8.51 12.23
C PHE A 776 8.20 9.19 12.61
N LEU A 777 7.82 9.17 13.88
CA LEU A 777 6.56 9.76 14.37
C LEU A 777 6.68 11.25 14.75
N GLU A 778 7.88 11.83 14.82
CA GLU A 778 8.07 13.25 15.06
C GLU A 778 7.78 14.04 13.77
N GLY A 779 6.70 14.86 13.79
CA GLY A 779 6.33 15.77 12.68
C GLY A 779 5.22 15.28 11.76
N ARG A 780 4.45 14.28 12.15
CA ARG A 780 3.22 13.88 11.44
C ARG A 780 1.95 14.44 12.05
#